data_39156fc851c96cc64413da1c4e9002e1
#
_entry.id   39156fc851c96cc64413da1c4e9002e1
#
_cell.length_a   1.000
_cell.length_b   1.000
_cell.length_c   1.000
_cell.angle_alpha   90.00
_cell.angle_beta   90.00
_cell.angle_gamma   90.00
#
_symmetry.space_group_name_H-M   'P 1'
#
loop_
_entity.id
_entity.type
_entity.pdbx_description
1 polymer ?
#
loop_
_entity_poly.entity_id
_entity_poly.type
_entity_poly.pdbx_seq_one_letter_code
_entity_poly.pdbx_strand_id
1 'polypeptide(L)'
;MTTPSLTRRQFLKTTAAAGAAVTLAKFTPRLFAAEVQPAPPAPTPSWANKPMRWAQLALVEDDPGKFDLSFWLDYFKRTKSDAVCLSGGGCVAYYPTQIPFHHRSQWLGDRDALGELVAGCRKLGMIVIVRTDPHATYDDVAAAHPDWIAVDASGNKRRHWASPEMWVTCGLGPYNFEFMTEVKREIMSRYRVDGVFINRWDGSGMCYCEHCQKNFKDASGFDLPRTNDPQDPTRRAYILWREQRLFDLWRTWDRAVREINPDSCVIPNTGGVNSPLDMKKVGEFAPMLVADRQARRGLMAPWAIGLSAKEFRAALGTKPAAGMFSVGVEEAYRWKDSVQNADEIRLWVADLVANGMRPWFIKFGAVLRDERWLKPVEEMFIRHARWEKYLRNERPLARVAVVYSQQTARFVGNKVEDNINGWYQALIEARIPFEFVHDRLLDAAHIGQFKTLILPNIAALSDAQCDQLRAFVNNGGSVIATYETSLCDEWGVRRKDFGLADLFGVGWKGRTEGPMQNSYLRLEHGTARGHQMLRGLEDAPRIINGVWRLEVEPREKFAPAPLTLIPSYPDLPMEKVYPRVGKTDIAEVFLRESAKGRVVYFPWDIDRTFWEVLCVDHFKLLRNAVEWATNEEPPVSVSGVGVLDVTVWRQKNSMTVHLVNLTNPMMMKGPVRELIPVGEQQVRLRLPDGARVGRVHLLAANRKPQFTQRGRELHVIVPSILDHEVVAVDLV
;
A
#
# COMPACT_ATOMS: atom_id res chain seq x y z
N MET A 1 25.09 5.31 -70.30
CA MET A 1 24.84 4.56 -69.05
C MET A 1 24.33 5.55 -68.05
N THR A 2 23.02 5.62 -67.86
CA THR A 2 22.32 6.58 -67.00
C THR A 2 22.06 5.96 -65.64
N THR A 3 22.58 6.56 -64.57
CA THR A 3 22.31 6.19 -63.19
C THR A 3 20.89 6.67 -62.81
N PRO A 4 20.07 5.83 -62.13
CA PRO A 4 18.74 6.24 -61.70
C PRO A 4 18.83 7.12 -60.45
N SER A 5 18.22 8.30 -60.51
CA SER A 5 18.06 9.21 -59.36
C SER A 5 16.98 8.72 -58.43
N LEU A 6 17.32 8.50 -57.16
CA LEU A 6 16.36 8.23 -56.08
C LEU A 6 15.46 9.45 -55.83
N THR A 7 14.15 9.24 -55.70
CA THR A 7 13.19 10.29 -55.40
C THR A 7 13.28 10.78 -53.97
N ARG A 8 12.99 12.03 -53.72
CA ARG A 8 13.01 12.69 -52.38
C ARG A 8 12.24 11.91 -51.30
N ARG A 9 11.25 11.14 -51.71
CA ARG A 9 10.42 10.30 -50.80
C ARG A 9 11.11 9.00 -50.34
N GLN A 10 12.04 8.47 -51.15
CA GLN A 10 12.84 7.30 -50.81
C GLN A 10 14.02 7.65 -49.90
N PHE A 11 14.62 8.85 -50.12
CA PHE A 11 15.69 9.34 -49.27
C PHE A 11 15.21 9.66 -47.84
N LEU A 12 14.00 10.23 -47.69
CA LEU A 12 13.42 10.51 -46.36
C LEU A 12 13.01 9.24 -45.62
N LYS A 13 12.65 8.14 -46.27
CA LYS A 13 12.34 6.87 -45.61
C LYS A 13 13.59 6.14 -45.15
N THR A 14 14.69 6.23 -45.85
CA THR A 14 15.96 5.58 -45.48
C THR A 14 16.69 6.36 -44.37
N THR A 15 16.61 7.68 -44.36
CA THR A 15 17.20 8.50 -43.27
C THR A 15 16.42 8.44 -41.97
N ALA A 16 15.07 8.34 -42.02
CA ALA A 16 14.25 8.20 -40.81
C ALA A 16 14.44 6.84 -40.13
N ALA A 17 14.57 5.75 -40.90
CA ALA A 17 14.81 4.38 -40.34
C ALA A 17 16.22 4.24 -39.76
N ALA A 18 17.24 4.86 -40.36
CA ALA A 18 18.62 4.83 -39.88
C ALA A 18 18.81 5.73 -38.63
N GLY A 19 18.09 6.88 -38.56
CA GLY A 19 18.11 7.77 -37.40
C GLY A 19 17.49 7.16 -36.14
N ALA A 20 16.35 6.45 -36.28
CA ALA A 20 15.65 5.83 -35.16
C ALA A 20 16.41 4.60 -34.61
N ALA A 21 17.03 3.78 -35.48
CA ALA A 21 17.79 2.61 -35.06
C ALA A 21 19.13 2.98 -34.36
N VAL A 22 19.78 4.07 -34.78
CA VAL A 22 21.02 4.55 -34.16
C VAL A 22 20.77 5.23 -32.82
N THR A 23 19.60 5.87 -32.61
CA THR A 23 19.25 6.50 -31.35
C THR A 23 18.86 5.47 -30.27
N LEU A 24 18.16 4.40 -30.64
CA LEU A 24 17.81 3.29 -29.71
C LEU A 24 19.04 2.45 -29.29
N ALA A 25 20.01 2.20 -30.19
CA ALA A 25 21.20 1.42 -29.90
C ALA A 25 22.23 2.14 -28.99
N LYS A 26 22.18 3.49 -28.91
CA LYS A 26 23.05 4.28 -28.00
C LYS A 26 22.46 4.44 -26.58
N PHE A 27 21.24 4.03 -26.37
CA PHE A 27 20.49 4.31 -25.14
C PHE A 27 20.63 3.25 -24.07
N THR A 28 20.87 2.00 -24.46
CA THR A 28 20.88 0.87 -23.54
C THR A 28 22.14 0.72 -22.66
N PRO A 29 23.34 1.17 -23.01
CA PRO A 29 24.54 0.82 -22.20
C PRO A 29 24.87 1.75 -21.04
N ARG A 30 24.39 2.99 -20.98
CA ARG A 30 24.84 3.93 -19.95
C ARG A 30 23.96 4.06 -18.71
N LEU A 31 22.65 3.87 -18.83
CA LEU A 31 21.73 3.91 -17.68
C LEU A 31 21.72 2.60 -16.87
N PHE A 32 22.19 1.50 -17.46
CA PHE A 32 22.24 0.17 -16.82
C PHE A 32 23.66 -0.36 -16.57
N ALA A 33 24.71 0.37 -16.98
CA ALA A 33 26.11 -0.11 -16.90
C ALA A 33 26.85 0.27 -15.59
N ALA A 34 26.12 0.76 -14.59
CA ALA A 34 26.65 0.83 -13.23
C ALA A 34 25.54 0.40 -12.26
N GLU A 35 25.24 -0.87 -12.17
CA GLU A 35 24.91 -1.44 -10.87
C GLU A 35 26.14 -1.21 -9.99
N VAL A 36 26.21 -0.01 -9.41
CA VAL A 36 26.96 0.17 -8.18
C VAL A 36 26.39 -0.88 -7.25
N GLN A 37 27.16 -1.92 -6.93
CA GLN A 37 26.72 -2.94 -5.98
C GLN A 37 26.13 -2.19 -4.78
N PRO A 38 24.85 -2.42 -4.46
CA PRO A 38 24.24 -1.70 -3.37
C PRO A 38 25.10 -1.97 -2.13
N ALA A 39 25.54 -0.90 -1.47
CA ALA A 39 26.19 -1.05 -0.17
C ALA A 39 25.28 -1.93 0.68
N PRO A 40 25.82 -2.90 1.45
CA PRO A 40 25.01 -3.79 2.26
C PRO A 40 24.03 -2.96 3.10
N PRO A 41 22.78 -3.43 3.27
CA PRO A 41 21.79 -2.71 4.06
C PRO A 41 22.36 -2.45 5.45
N ALA A 42 22.16 -1.23 5.95
CA ALA A 42 22.60 -0.87 7.29
C ALA A 42 21.96 -1.81 8.33
N PRO A 43 22.68 -2.18 9.40
CA PRO A 43 22.15 -3.10 10.40
C PRO A 43 20.85 -2.56 11.02
N THR A 44 19.89 -3.43 11.21
CA THR A 44 18.63 -3.08 11.88
C THR A 44 18.93 -2.71 13.34
N PRO A 45 18.49 -1.55 13.86
CA PRO A 45 18.69 -1.16 15.24
C PRO A 45 18.15 -2.21 16.21
N SER A 46 18.84 -2.42 17.32
CA SER A 46 18.49 -3.45 18.33
C SER A 46 17.11 -3.24 18.96
N TRP A 47 16.61 -2.02 18.93
CA TRP A 47 15.31 -1.63 19.47
C TRP A 47 14.15 -1.78 18.44
N ALA A 48 14.42 -1.81 17.13
CA ALA A 48 13.40 -1.66 16.09
C ALA A 48 12.19 -2.61 16.24
N ASN A 49 12.43 -3.82 16.74
CA ASN A 49 11.36 -4.81 16.95
C ASN A 49 10.75 -4.80 18.37
N LYS A 50 11.20 -3.93 19.28
CA LYS A 50 10.70 -3.90 20.66
C LYS A 50 9.38 -3.14 20.82
N PRO A 51 9.24 -1.87 20.36
CA PRO A 51 8.04 -1.08 20.63
C PRO A 51 6.81 -1.67 19.95
N MET A 52 5.71 -1.71 20.67
CA MET A 52 4.42 -2.16 20.17
C MET A 52 3.36 -1.06 20.14
N ARG A 53 3.57 0.03 20.88
CA ARG A 53 2.64 1.18 21.00
C ARG A 53 3.41 2.47 20.85
N TRP A 54 3.05 3.27 19.87
CA TRP A 54 3.73 4.51 19.52
C TRP A 54 2.85 5.73 19.81
N ALA A 55 3.45 6.76 20.36
CA ALA A 55 2.86 8.08 20.52
C ALA A 55 3.57 9.09 19.63
N GLN A 56 2.85 10.06 19.07
CA GLN A 56 3.47 11.16 18.34
C GLN A 56 2.86 12.50 18.76
N LEU A 57 3.75 13.43 19.13
CA LEU A 57 3.42 14.84 19.25
C LEU A 57 4.02 15.60 18.07
N ALA A 58 3.14 16.05 17.18
CA ALA A 58 3.50 16.95 16.09
C ALA A 58 3.30 18.38 16.57
N LEU A 59 4.33 18.95 17.23
CA LEU A 59 4.28 20.28 17.81
C LEU A 59 3.97 21.34 16.73
N VAL A 60 3.19 22.32 17.12
CA VAL A 60 3.02 23.58 16.40
C VAL A 60 3.91 24.65 17.00
N GLU A 61 4.15 25.74 16.27
CA GLU A 61 5.21 26.68 16.62
C GLU A 61 5.04 27.32 18.00
N ASP A 62 3.81 27.55 18.47
CA ASP A 62 3.52 28.18 19.76
C ASP A 62 3.36 27.20 20.95
N ASP A 63 3.45 25.90 20.70
CA ASP A 63 3.40 24.87 21.75
C ASP A 63 4.45 25.04 22.85
N PRO A 64 5.75 25.34 22.55
CA PRO A 64 6.79 25.40 23.57
C PRO A 64 6.50 26.34 24.75
N GLY A 65 5.72 27.40 24.52
CA GLY A 65 5.31 28.32 25.58
C GLY A 65 4.09 27.89 26.38
N LYS A 66 3.38 26.83 25.97
CA LYS A 66 2.02 26.54 26.47
C LYS A 66 1.76 25.11 26.89
N PHE A 67 2.51 24.11 26.36
CA PHE A 67 2.20 22.71 26.62
C PHE A 67 2.58 22.28 28.03
N ASP A 68 1.83 21.34 28.58
CA ASP A 68 2.08 20.73 29.88
C ASP A 68 2.89 19.44 29.70
N LEU A 69 4.19 19.50 30.03
CA LEU A 69 5.10 18.36 29.99
C LEU A 69 4.65 17.23 30.94
N SER A 70 4.19 17.59 32.15
CA SER A 70 3.82 16.60 33.16
C SER A 70 2.60 15.78 32.75
N PHE A 71 1.62 16.46 32.13
CA PHE A 71 0.46 15.80 31.54
C PHE A 71 0.86 14.78 30.47
N TRP A 72 1.72 15.16 29.52
CA TRP A 72 2.10 14.27 28.43
C TRP A 72 2.89 13.05 28.91
N LEU A 73 3.82 13.23 29.86
CA LEU A 73 4.56 12.12 30.45
C LEU A 73 3.65 11.17 31.23
N ASP A 74 2.69 11.71 31.99
CA ASP A 74 1.69 10.87 32.66
C ASP A 74 0.81 10.13 31.65
N TYR A 75 0.36 10.78 30.58
CA TYR A 75 -0.45 10.17 29.55
C TYR A 75 0.30 9.04 28.83
N PHE A 76 1.57 9.23 28.47
CA PHE A 76 2.39 8.15 27.89
C PHE A 76 2.55 6.96 28.83
N LYS A 77 2.70 7.21 30.12
CA LYS A 77 2.75 6.16 31.14
C LYS A 77 1.42 5.42 31.26
N ARG A 78 0.29 6.11 31.31
CA ARG A 78 -1.05 5.51 31.40
C ARG A 78 -1.40 4.70 30.15
N THR A 79 -1.08 5.19 28.97
CA THR A 79 -1.27 4.47 27.71
C THR A 79 -0.26 3.34 27.49
N LYS A 80 0.72 3.15 28.40
CA LYS A 80 1.79 2.15 28.22
C LYS A 80 2.48 2.29 26.86
N SER A 81 2.71 3.51 26.40
CA SER A 81 3.43 3.78 25.17
C SER A 81 4.89 3.33 25.30
N ASP A 82 5.36 2.55 24.34
CA ASP A 82 6.73 2.01 24.34
C ASP A 82 7.70 2.90 23.60
N ALA A 83 7.20 3.76 22.73
CA ALA A 83 7.99 4.66 21.90
C ALA A 83 7.25 5.97 21.62
N VAL A 84 8.03 7.01 21.30
CA VAL A 84 7.52 8.33 20.97
C VAL A 84 8.23 8.91 19.75
N CYS A 85 7.49 9.66 18.93
CA CYS A 85 7.99 10.51 17.85
C CYS A 85 7.70 11.98 18.18
N LEU A 86 8.76 12.77 18.36
CA LEU A 86 8.70 14.16 18.81
C LEU A 86 9.12 15.10 17.68
N SER A 87 8.47 16.23 17.50
CA SER A 87 8.93 17.28 16.57
C SER A 87 10.25 17.87 17.03
N GLY A 88 11.25 17.84 16.15
CA GLY A 88 12.58 18.38 16.44
C GLY A 88 12.91 19.62 15.62
N GLY A 89 12.86 19.51 14.29
CA GLY A 89 13.31 20.59 13.44
C GLY A 89 12.86 20.48 12.00
N GLY A 90 13.40 21.32 11.16
CA GLY A 90 13.07 21.46 9.76
C GLY A 90 12.63 22.88 9.47
N CYS A 91 11.35 23.14 9.24
CA CYS A 91 10.84 24.50 9.09
C CYS A 91 11.04 25.34 10.37
N VAL A 92 10.81 24.72 11.53
CA VAL A 92 10.97 25.36 12.87
C VAL A 92 11.69 24.40 13.80
N ALA A 93 12.65 24.88 14.57
CA ALA A 93 13.33 24.12 15.62
C ALA A 93 12.62 24.30 16.98
N TYR A 94 12.37 23.17 17.66
CA TYR A 94 11.76 23.14 19.01
C TYR A 94 12.81 22.95 20.11
N TYR A 95 14.05 23.34 19.82
CA TYR A 95 15.21 23.28 20.72
C TYR A 95 16.16 24.45 20.42
N PRO A 96 17.08 24.81 21.34
CA PRO A 96 18.02 25.91 21.13
C PRO A 96 19.13 25.54 20.13
N THR A 97 18.76 25.46 18.83
CA THR A 97 19.66 25.17 17.73
C THR A 97 20.79 26.20 17.60
N GLN A 98 21.95 25.76 17.17
CA GLN A 98 23.10 26.61 16.82
C GLN A 98 23.35 26.66 15.30
N ILE A 99 22.57 25.94 14.51
CA ILE A 99 22.70 25.93 13.07
C ILE A 99 22.17 27.27 12.51
N PRO A 100 22.99 28.03 11.77
CA PRO A 100 22.54 29.26 11.10
C PRO A 100 21.34 28.96 10.17
N PHE A 101 20.38 29.86 10.13
CA PHE A 101 19.16 29.73 9.31
C PHE A 101 18.20 28.60 9.71
N HIS A 102 18.46 27.86 10.80
CA HIS A 102 17.49 26.97 11.39
C HIS A 102 16.68 27.73 12.43
N HIS A 103 15.53 28.26 12.04
CA HIS A 103 14.72 29.14 12.86
C HIS A 103 14.17 28.45 14.08
N ARG A 104 14.46 28.99 15.26
CA ARG A 104 13.84 28.54 16.52
C ARG A 104 12.41 29.04 16.60
N SER A 105 11.53 28.24 17.20
CA SER A 105 10.22 28.76 17.62
C SER A 105 10.38 30.03 18.46
N GLN A 106 9.69 31.10 18.11
CA GLN A 106 9.76 32.36 18.86
C GLN A 106 9.12 32.25 20.26
N TRP A 107 8.36 31.19 20.53
CA TRP A 107 7.79 30.87 21.85
C TRP A 107 8.65 29.93 22.69
N LEU A 108 9.82 29.54 22.21
CA LEU A 108 10.72 28.66 22.94
C LEU A 108 11.32 29.33 24.17
N GLY A 109 11.61 30.65 24.11
CA GLY A 109 12.33 31.35 25.16
C GLY A 109 13.68 30.68 25.44
N ASP A 110 13.98 30.53 26.73
CA ASP A 110 15.21 29.84 27.21
C ASP A 110 15.01 28.32 27.37
N ARG A 111 13.84 27.77 27.03
CA ARG A 111 13.54 26.35 27.18
C ARG A 111 14.22 25.51 26.11
N ASP A 112 14.44 24.26 26.46
CA ASP A 112 14.73 23.17 25.52
C ASP A 112 13.54 22.19 25.51
N ALA A 113 12.46 22.57 24.84
CA ALA A 113 11.21 21.80 24.84
C ALA A 113 11.42 20.36 24.31
N LEU A 114 12.25 20.18 23.28
CA LEU A 114 12.61 18.85 22.79
C LEU A 114 13.42 18.08 23.83
N GLY A 115 14.44 18.69 24.43
CA GLY A 115 15.28 18.05 25.44
C GLY A 115 14.50 17.63 26.68
N GLU A 116 13.57 18.47 27.15
CA GLU A 116 12.66 18.16 28.26
C GLU A 116 11.82 16.91 27.97
N LEU A 117 11.18 16.86 26.79
CA LEU A 117 10.39 15.71 26.34
C LEU A 117 11.24 14.44 26.19
N VAL A 118 12.42 14.55 25.56
CA VAL A 118 13.36 13.41 25.38
C VAL A 118 13.78 12.86 26.74
N ALA A 119 14.19 13.73 27.67
CA ALA A 119 14.62 13.32 29.02
C ALA A 119 13.48 12.65 29.80
N GLY A 120 12.27 13.21 29.72
CA GLY A 120 11.09 12.66 30.37
C GLY A 120 10.70 11.29 29.81
N CYS A 121 10.62 11.15 28.49
CA CYS A 121 10.29 9.87 27.83
C CYS A 121 11.32 8.77 28.12
N ARG A 122 12.62 9.12 28.17
CA ARG A 122 13.66 8.16 28.55
C ARG A 122 13.55 7.68 29.98
N LYS A 123 13.15 8.53 30.94
CA LYS A 123 12.87 8.12 32.32
C LYS A 123 11.71 7.11 32.38
N LEU A 124 10.81 7.13 31.41
CA LEU A 124 9.76 6.14 31.25
C LEU A 124 10.20 4.85 30.51
N GLY A 125 11.47 4.78 30.08
CA GLY A 125 12.00 3.63 29.33
C GLY A 125 11.56 3.58 27.87
N MET A 126 11.06 4.68 27.31
CA MET A 126 10.56 4.73 25.94
C MET A 126 11.72 4.86 24.91
N ILE A 127 11.54 4.27 23.75
CA ILE A 127 12.30 4.58 22.54
C ILE A 127 11.88 5.98 22.07
N VAL A 128 12.85 6.81 21.73
CA VAL A 128 12.61 8.20 21.32
C VAL A 128 13.16 8.44 19.92
N ILE A 129 12.27 8.73 18.98
CA ILE A 129 12.67 9.21 17.65
C ILE A 129 12.22 10.67 17.45
N VAL A 130 12.92 11.38 16.58
CA VAL A 130 12.65 12.80 16.32
C VAL A 130 12.23 13.02 14.88
N ARG A 131 11.11 13.71 14.70
CA ARG A 131 10.58 14.08 13.39
C ARG A 131 11.25 15.35 12.88
N THR A 132 11.62 15.35 11.58
CA THR A 132 12.07 16.54 10.85
C THR A 132 11.23 16.75 9.58
N ASP A 133 10.94 18.02 9.25
CA ASP A 133 10.11 18.44 8.12
C ASP A 133 10.90 19.42 7.22
N PRO A 134 11.64 18.95 6.21
CA PRO A 134 12.57 19.77 5.41
C PRO A 134 11.94 20.42 4.18
N HIS A 135 10.65 20.74 4.15
CA HIS A 135 9.93 21.09 2.92
C HIS A 135 9.68 22.59 2.70
N ALA A 136 9.99 23.44 3.67
CA ALA A 136 9.79 24.87 3.57
C ALA A 136 10.78 25.67 4.43
N THR A 137 10.98 26.94 4.07
CA THR A 137 11.88 27.86 4.77
C THR A 137 11.39 29.31 4.64
N TYR A 138 12.03 30.26 5.35
CA TYR A 138 11.63 31.65 5.45
C TYR A 138 12.30 32.57 4.42
N ASP A 139 11.86 33.84 4.35
CA ASP A 139 12.33 34.82 3.36
C ASP A 139 13.82 35.16 3.51
N ASP A 140 14.34 35.26 4.70
CA ASP A 140 15.77 35.54 4.96
C ASP A 140 16.66 34.39 4.47
N VAL A 141 16.24 33.14 4.67
CA VAL A 141 16.94 31.97 4.14
C VAL A 141 16.89 31.95 2.62
N ALA A 142 15.72 32.25 2.01
CA ALA A 142 15.57 32.29 0.57
C ALA A 142 16.38 33.44 -0.08
N ALA A 143 16.65 34.52 0.66
CA ALA A 143 17.51 35.60 0.23
C ALA A 143 19.00 35.23 0.33
N ALA A 144 19.41 34.58 1.41
CA ALA A 144 20.80 34.16 1.64
C ALA A 144 21.17 32.94 0.77
N HIS A 145 20.26 32.01 0.57
CA HIS A 145 20.43 30.74 -0.15
C HIS A 145 19.38 30.54 -1.23
N PRO A 146 19.37 31.35 -2.30
CA PRO A 146 18.40 31.26 -3.38
C PRO A 146 18.44 29.91 -4.11
N ASP A 147 19.56 29.21 -4.07
CA ASP A 147 19.82 27.88 -4.62
C ASP A 147 19.14 26.74 -3.83
N TRP A 148 18.69 26.99 -2.60
CA TRP A 148 17.94 26.04 -1.78
C TRP A 148 16.47 25.97 -2.16
N ILE A 149 15.95 26.97 -2.89
CA ILE A 149 14.51 27.12 -3.17
C ILE A 149 14.13 26.33 -4.42
N ALA A 150 12.99 25.67 -4.34
CA ALA A 150 12.41 24.96 -5.47
C ALA A 150 11.95 25.94 -6.57
N VAL A 151 12.21 25.58 -7.81
CA VAL A 151 11.88 26.38 -9.01
C VAL A 151 10.90 25.63 -9.87
N ASP A 152 9.90 26.31 -10.42
CA ASP A 152 8.92 25.74 -11.35
C ASP A 152 9.46 25.64 -12.79
N ALA A 153 8.67 25.10 -13.71
CA ALA A 153 9.06 24.93 -15.10
C ALA A 153 9.23 26.26 -15.85
N SER A 154 8.69 27.37 -15.32
CA SER A 154 8.83 28.73 -15.89
C SER A 154 10.03 29.48 -15.33
N GLY A 155 10.78 28.89 -14.41
CA GLY A 155 11.94 29.52 -13.77
C GLY A 155 11.62 30.30 -12.49
N ASN A 156 10.37 30.29 -12.02
CA ASN A 156 9.98 31.03 -10.83
C ASN A 156 10.23 30.21 -9.56
N LYS A 157 10.75 30.86 -8.51
CA LYS A 157 10.81 30.28 -7.18
C LYS A 157 9.41 30.00 -6.64
N ARG A 158 9.25 28.88 -5.94
CA ARG A 158 7.93 28.43 -5.45
C ARG A 158 7.64 28.90 -4.04
N ARG A 159 6.52 29.62 -3.88
CA ARG A 159 5.93 29.86 -2.58
C ARG A 159 5.24 28.60 -2.06
N HIS A 160 5.21 28.44 -0.72
CA HIS A 160 4.52 27.32 -0.12
C HIS A 160 2.99 27.44 -0.33
N TRP A 161 2.35 26.35 -0.71
CA TRP A 161 0.94 26.32 -1.15
C TRP A 161 -0.09 26.64 -0.05
N ALA A 162 0.26 26.45 1.25
CA ALA A 162 -0.61 26.69 2.39
C ALA A 162 -0.10 27.80 3.31
N SER A 163 1.14 28.26 3.16
CA SER A 163 1.78 29.31 3.94
C SER A 163 2.58 30.20 2.97
N PRO A 164 1.90 31.14 2.28
CA PRO A 164 2.53 31.93 1.21
C PRO A 164 3.69 32.82 1.67
N GLU A 165 3.85 33.03 2.97
CA GLU A 165 5.00 33.68 3.61
C GLU A 165 6.26 32.83 3.60
N MET A 166 6.15 31.55 3.29
CA MET A 166 7.27 30.62 3.23
C MET A 166 7.61 30.22 1.78
N TRP A 167 8.81 29.70 1.60
CA TRP A 167 9.30 29.15 0.33
C TRP A 167 9.41 27.64 0.39
N VAL A 168 9.07 26.97 -0.70
CA VAL A 168 9.29 25.53 -0.86
C VAL A 168 10.77 25.27 -1.11
N THR A 169 11.40 24.37 -0.36
CA THR A 169 12.79 23.98 -0.54
C THR A 169 12.95 22.91 -1.62
N CYS A 170 14.10 22.89 -2.29
CA CYS A 170 14.45 21.83 -3.23
C CYS A 170 14.76 20.52 -2.49
N GLY A 171 13.94 19.48 -2.69
CA GLY A 171 14.10 18.19 -2.04
C GLY A 171 15.36 17.41 -2.48
N LEU A 172 15.94 17.72 -3.63
CA LEU A 172 17.07 16.99 -4.24
C LEU A 172 18.37 17.80 -4.32
N GLY A 173 18.38 18.98 -3.72
CA GLY A 173 19.49 19.94 -3.73
C GLY A 173 20.19 20.10 -2.39
N PRO A 174 21.07 21.13 -2.25
CA PRO A 174 21.91 21.36 -1.10
C PRO A 174 21.16 21.52 0.22
N TYR A 175 19.94 22.09 0.20
CA TYR A 175 19.13 22.22 1.41
C TYR A 175 19.00 20.88 2.16
N ASN A 176 18.66 19.81 1.45
CA ASN A 176 18.52 18.49 2.07
C ASN A 176 19.85 17.78 2.27
N PHE A 177 20.76 17.83 1.28
CA PHE A 177 22.02 17.10 1.34
C PHE A 177 23.03 17.68 2.32
N GLU A 178 23.00 18.99 2.54
CA GLU A 178 23.97 19.71 3.39
C GLU A 178 23.29 20.22 4.66
N PHE A 179 22.44 21.25 4.54
CA PHE A 179 21.84 21.93 5.70
C PHE A 179 21.04 20.97 6.60
N MET A 180 20.12 20.20 6.04
CA MET A 180 19.30 19.26 6.83
C MET A 180 20.11 18.08 7.37
N THR A 181 21.26 17.78 6.79
CA THR A 181 22.20 16.81 7.36
C THR A 181 22.81 17.36 8.63
N GLU A 182 23.24 18.62 8.66
CA GLU A 182 23.79 19.25 9.86
C GLU A 182 22.73 19.41 10.96
N VAL A 183 21.48 19.75 10.60
CA VAL A 183 20.37 19.78 11.57
C VAL A 183 20.20 18.41 12.25
N LYS A 184 20.25 17.32 11.48
CA LYS A 184 20.16 15.96 12.05
C LYS A 184 21.37 15.63 12.92
N ARG A 185 22.59 16.01 12.50
CA ARG A 185 23.80 15.85 13.32
C ARG A 185 23.69 16.59 14.66
N GLU A 186 23.20 17.83 14.65
CA GLU A 186 22.99 18.59 15.88
C GLU A 186 22.00 17.91 16.82
N ILE A 187 20.83 17.50 16.32
CA ILE A 187 19.80 16.77 17.11
C ILE A 187 20.42 15.50 17.71
N MET A 188 21.11 14.70 16.90
CA MET A 188 21.74 13.46 17.36
C MET A 188 22.82 13.71 18.39
N SER A 189 23.69 14.71 18.20
CA SER A 189 24.78 15.05 19.11
C SER A 189 24.26 15.52 20.46
N ARG A 190 23.18 16.33 20.49
CA ARG A 190 22.59 16.86 21.71
C ARG A 190 21.80 15.84 22.51
N TYR A 191 20.97 15.04 21.83
CA TYR A 191 19.98 14.20 22.47
C TYR A 191 20.20 12.70 22.33
N ARG A 192 21.09 12.26 21.42
CA ARG A 192 21.40 10.85 21.13
C ARG A 192 20.14 9.99 20.99
N VAL A 193 19.13 10.52 20.29
CA VAL A 193 17.85 9.83 20.08
C VAL A 193 18.03 8.51 19.30
N ASP A 194 17.03 7.64 19.37
CA ASP A 194 17.10 6.30 18.80
C ASP A 194 16.89 6.29 17.28
N GLY A 195 16.31 7.36 16.73
CA GLY A 195 16.15 7.51 15.28
C GLY A 195 15.60 8.88 14.87
N VAL A 196 15.59 9.09 13.55
CA VAL A 196 15.01 10.31 12.94
C VAL A 196 13.92 9.89 11.96
N PHE A 197 12.70 10.35 12.20
CA PHE A 197 11.58 10.23 11.26
C PHE A 197 11.59 11.43 10.31
N ILE A 198 11.63 11.18 9.00
CA ILE A 198 11.67 12.25 8.01
C ILE A 198 10.35 12.36 7.26
N ASN A 199 9.74 13.55 7.35
CA ASN A 199 8.46 13.83 6.74
C ASN A 199 8.62 14.80 5.56
N ARG A 200 7.81 14.65 4.48
CA ARG A 200 7.79 15.55 3.30
C ARG A 200 9.19 15.86 2.73
N TRP A 201 10.05 14.87 2.65
CA TRP A 201 11.46 15.00 2.29
C TRP A 201 11.75 14.83 0.80
N ASP A 202 10.81 14.28 0.05
CA ASP A 202 10.95 13.92 -1.36
C ASP A 202 10.68 15.09 -2.33
N GLY A 203 10.43 16.28 -1.78
CA GLY A 203 10.13 17.51 -2.50
C GLY A 203 8.68 17.59 -2.99
N SER A 204 8.29 18.79 -3.45
CA SER A 204 6.96 19.09 -3.96
C SER A 204 6.95 19.09 -5.49
N GLY A 205 6.93 17.90 -6.10
CA GLY A 205 6.96 17.77 -7.55
C GLY A 205 8.37 17.99 -8.16
N MET A 206 8.42 18.14 -9.50
CA MET A 206 9.69 18.34 -10.22
C MET A 206 10.22 19.76 -9.98
N CYS A 207 11.51 19.87 -9.65
CA CYS A 207 12.21 21.13 -9.44
C CYS A 207 13.16 21.42 -10.60
N TYR A 208 13.12 22.66 -11.11
CA TYR A 208 13.95 23.14 -12.23
C TYR A 208 15.07 24.09 -11.76
N CYS A 209 15.49 24.05 -10.49
CA CYS A 209 16.65 24.80 -10.03
C CYS A 209 17.94 24.30 -10.70
N GLU A 210 18.98 25.13 -10.69
CA GLU A 210 20.27 24.84 -11.33
C GLU A 210 20.87 23.49 -10.90
N HIS A 211 20.78 23.15 -9.61
CA HIS A 211 21.25 21.86 -9.08
C HIS A 211 20.49 20.67 -9.70
N CYS A 212 19.16 20.74 -9.79
CA CYS A 212 18.37 19.67 -10.39
C CYS A 212 18.64 19.55 -11.88
N GLN A 213 18.72 20.68 -12.62
CA GLN A 213 19.03 20.67 -14.04
C GLN A 213 20.42 20.08 -14.30
N LYS A 214 21.44 20.57 -13.57
CA LYS A 214 22.81 20.07 -13.71
C LYS A 214 22.93 18.60 -13.35
N ASN A 215 22.46 18.20 -12.17
CA ASN A 215 22.61 16.83 -11.67
C ASN A 215 21.85 15.83 -12.55
N PHE A 216 20.67 16.19 -13.07
CA PHE A 216 19.92 15.32 -13.97
C PHE A 216 20.62 15.19 -15.32
N LYS A 217 21.12 16.30 -15.88
CA LYS A 217 21.85 16.31 -17.16
C LYS A 217 23.14 15.51 -17.08
N ASP A 218 23.90 15.68 -16.00
CA ASP A 218 25.15 14.92 -15.76
C ASP A 218 24.88 13.40 -15.65
N ALA A 219 23.77 13.02 -15.02
CA ALA A 219 23.40 11.61 -14.81
C ALA A 219 22.78 10.95 -16.05
N SER A 220 21.98 11.68 -16.81
CA SER A 220 21.14 11.11 -17.89
C SER A 220 21.54 11.55 -19.29
N GLY A 221 22.24 12.66 -19.42
CA GLY A 221 22.52 13.31 -20.69
C GLY A 221 21.35 14.15 -21.24
N PHE A 222 20.20 14.17 -20.54
CA PHE A 222 19.02 14.92 -20.97
C PHE A 222 18.83 16.21 -20.17
N ASP A 223 18.07 17.13 -20.74
CA ASP A 223 17.47 18.21 -19.98
C ASP A 223 16.21 17.71 -19.25
N LEU A 224 15.81 18.38 -18.16
CA LEU A 224 14.62 17.99 -17.38
C LEU A 224 13.35 17.95 -18.25
N PRO A 225 12.51 16.91 -18.12
CA PRO A 225 11.32 16.77 -18.95
C PRO A 225 10.32 17.90 -18.71
N ARG A 226 9.61 18.30 -19.76
CA ARG A 226 8.55 19.31 -19.71
C ARG A 226 7.15 18.70 -19.76
N THR A 227 7.05 17.39 -19.98
CA THR A 227 5.80 16.64 -20.05
C THR A 227 5.71 15.64 -18.91
N ASN A 228 4.50 15.19 -18.61
CA ASN A 228 4.25 14.10 -17.68
C ASN A 228 3.97 12.76 -18.40
N ASP A 229 4.21 12.71 -19.72
CA ASP A 229 4.01 11.50 -20.50
C ASP A 229 4.98 10.39 -20.02
N PRO A 230 4.50 9.28 -19.48
CA PRO A 230 5.33 8.17 -19.02
C PRO A 230 6.02 7.44 -20.18
N GLN A 231 5.62 7.68 -21.43
CA GLN A 231 6.25 7.12 -22.62
C GLN A 231 7.43 7.98 -23.11
N ASP A 232 7.56 9.23 -22.65
CA ASP A 232 8.72 10.08 -22.93
C ASP A 232 9.98 9.49 -22.30
N PRO A 233 11.03 9.15 -23.09
CA PRO A 233 12.30 8.62 -22.55
C PRO A 233 12.94 9.53 -21.50
N THR A 234 12.81 10.84 -21.65
CA THR A 234 13.33 11.82 -20.70
C THR A 234 12.58 11.75 -19.37
N ARG A 235 11.27 11.55 -19.43
CA ARG A 235 10.44 11.37 -18.23
C ARG A 235 10.80 10.09 -17.50
N ARG A 236 11.03 8.98 -18.21
CA ARG A 236 11.52 7.72 -17.62
C ARG A 236 12.87 7.89 -16.95
N ALA A 237 13.81 8.54 -17.64
CA ALA A 237 15.12 8.86 -17.07
C ALA A 237 14.99 9.67 -15.78
N TYR A 238 14.07 10.67 -15.75
CA TYR A 238 13.81 11.48 -14.57
C TYR A 238 13.26 10.64 -13.38
N ILE A 239 12.33 9.74 -13.64
CA ILE A 239 11.75 8.86 -12.59
C ILE A 239 12.86 8.04 -11.93
N LEU A 240 13.74 7.41 -12.73
CA LEU A 240 14.86 6.60 -12.21
C LEU A 240 15.90 7.45 -11.49
N TRP A 241 16.25 8.59 -12.04
CA TRP A 241 17.21 9.52 -11.43
C TRP A 241 16.68 10.07 -10.10
N ARG A 242 15.40 10.49 -10.04
CA ARG A 242 14.78 10.97 -8.81
C ARG A 242 14.77 9.90 -7.74
N GLU A 243 14.40 8.67 -8.10
CA GLU A 243 14.43 7.53 -7.19
C GLU A 243 15.83 7.32 -6.62
N GLN A 244 16.85 7.23 -7.47
CA GLN A 244 18.22 7.04 -7.05
C GLN A 244 18.70 8.19 -6.15
N ARG A 245 18.38 9.43 -6.50
CA ARG A 245 18.76 10.62 -5.74
C ARG A 245 18.15 10.65 -4.34
N LEU A 246 16.89 10.19 -4.21
CA LEU A 246 16.23 10.05 -2.91
C LEU A 246 16.88 8.94 -2.05
N PHE A 247 17.26 7.81 -2.65
CA PHE A 247 18.03 6.79 -1.92
C PHE A 247 19.41 7.29 -1.48
N ASP A 248 20.09 8.09 -2.29
CA ASP A 248 21.37 8.69 -1.92
C ASP A 248 21.22 9.67 -0.75
N LEU A 249 20.15 10.46 -0.76
CA LEU A 249 19.81 11.36 0.34
C LEU A 249 19.51 10.57 1.62
N TRP A 250 18.71 9.52 1.55
CA TRP A 250 18.41 8.66 2.69
C TRP A 250 19.69 8.03 3.27
N ARG A 251 20.56 7.47 2.43
CA ARG A 251 21.85 6.91 2.85
C ARG A 251 22.74 7.97 3.51
N THR A 252 22.75 9.20 2.98
CA THR A 252 23.52 10.31 3.55
C THR A 252 23.05 10.62 4.96
N TRP A 253 21.74 10.71 5.17
CA TRP A 253 21.18 10.97 6.49
C TRP A 253 21.33 9.79 7.45
N ASP A 254 21.11 8.56 6.98
CA ASP A 254 21.28 7.35 7.82
C ASP A 254 22.73 7.20 8.30
N ARG A 255 23.69 7.47 7.42
CA ARG A 255 25.12 7.51 7.80
C ARG A 255 25.40 8.59 8.84
N ALA A 256 24.91 9.81 8.61
CA ALA A 256 25.14 10.94 9.51
C ALA A 256 24.60 10.70 10.93
N VAL A 257 23.44 10.07 11.07
CA VAL A 257 22.87 9.75 12.39
C VAL A 257 23.61 8.57 13.06
N ARG A 258 24.02 7.55 12.29
CA ARG A 258 24.76 6.38 12.82
C ARG A 258 26.20 6.67 13.21
N GLU A 259 26.84 7.65 12.61
CA GLU A 259 28.17 8.12 13.03
C GLU A 259 28.15 8.61 14.49
N ILE A 260 27.01 9.12 14.97
CA ILE A 260 26.85 9.62 16.34
C ILE A 260 26.27 8.55 17.28
N ASN A 261 25.25 7.81 16.79
CA ASN A 261 24.65 6.69 17.52
C ASN A 261 24.51 5.50 16.58
N PRO A 262 25.40 4.49 16.62
CA PRO A 262 25.39 3.34 15.72
C PRO A 262 24.11 2.51 15.76
N ASP A 263 23.36 2.53 16.88
CA ASP A 263 22.08 1.83 17.04
C ASP A 263 20.87 2.70 16.67
N SER A 264 21.09 3.77 15.90
CA SER A 264 20.05 4.64 15.38
C SER A 264 19.72 4.33 13.92
N CYS A 265 18.69 4.99 13.38
CA CYS A 265 18.31 4.89 11.96
C CYS A 265 17.50 6.11 11.51
N VAL A 266 17.39 6.24 10.19
CA VAL A 266 16.43 7.16 9.56
C VAL A 266 15.22 6.38 9.06
N ILE A 267 14.02 6.82 9.45
CA ILE A 267 12.74 6.22 9.05
C ILE A 267 12.02 7.20 8.12
N PRO A 268 11.90 6.89 6.82
CA PRO A 268 11.23 7.80 5.89
C PRO A 268 9.71 7.65 5.96
N ASN A 269 9.00 8.76 5.83
CA ASN A 269 7.61 8.74 5.45
C ASN A 269 7.52 8.44 3.94
N THR A 270 6.88 7.33 3.58
CA THR A 270 6.72 6.87 2.20
C THR A 270 5.23 6.72 1.87
N GLY A 271 4.88 6.79 0.60
CA GLY A 271 3.49 6.83 0.12
C GLY A 271 2.94 5.49 -0.43
N GLY A 272 3.38 4.32 0.08
CA GLY A 272 2.88 3.02 -0.40
C GLY A 272 3.10 2.84 -1.92
N VAL A 273 2.10 2.33 -2.64
CA VAL A 273 2.17 2.09 -4.09
C VAL A 273 2.44 3.36 -4.92
N ASN A 274 2.00 4.51 -4.43
CA ASN A 274 2.21 5.81 -5.06
C ASN A 274 3.53 6.49 -4.66
N SER A 275 4.38 5.80 -3.89
CA SER A 275 5.71 6.31 -3.53
C SER A 275 6.57 6.60 -4.75
N PRO A 276 7.36 7.70 -4.77
CA PRO A 276 8.39 7.89 -5.79
C PRO A 276 9.56 6.90 -5.67
N LEU A 277 9.63 6.16 -4.56
CA LEU A 277 10.66 5.15 -4.29
C LEU A 277 10.19 3.75 -4.72
N ASP A 278 11.10 2.94 -5.19
CA ASP A 278 10.88 1.51 -5.38
C ASP A 278 10.66 0.83 -4.02
N MET A 279 9.44 0.38 -3.74
CA MET A 279 9.10 -0.19 -2.44
C MET A 279 9.83 -1.52 -2.15
N LYS A 280 10.28 -2.26 -3.18
CA LYS A 280 11.18 -3.41 -2.97
C LYS A 280 12.48 -2.96 -2.33
N LYS A 281 13.16 -1.96 -2.93
CA LYS A 281 14.40 -1.39 -2.37
C LYS A 281 14.17 -0.75 -1.00
N VAL A 282 13.02 -0.07 -0.81
CA VAL A 282 12.63 0.46 0.50
C VAL A 282 12.57 -0.66 1.53
N GLY A 283 11.94 -1.79 1.21
CA GLY A 283 11.87 -2.95 2.10
C GLY A 283 13.24 -3.55 2.44
N GLU A 284 14.18 -3.55 1.50
CA GLU A 284 15.56 -3.98 1.74
C GLU A 284 16.30 -3.04 2.71
N PHE A 285 16.12 -1.73 2.56
CA PHE A 285 16.88 -0.70 3.26
C PHE A 285 16.24 -0.27 4.60
N ALA A 286 14.92 -0.19 4.70
CA ALA A 286 14.23 0.28 5.90
C ALA A 286 14.31 -0.74 7.05
N PRO A 287 14.66 -0.31 8.29
CA PRO A 287 14.53 -1.17 9.46
C PRO A 287 13.10 -1.35 9.92
N MET A 288 12.24 -0.39 9.68
CA MET A 288 10.80 -0.37 9.87
C MET A 288 10.17 0.71 9.00
N LEU A 289 8.87 0.65 8.80
CA LEU A 289 8.10 1.70 8.14
C LEU A 289 6.85 2.07 8.93
N VAL A 290 6.29 3.24 8.58
CA VAL A 290 5.07 3.75 9.19
C VAL A 290 4.08 4.12 8.09
N ALA A 291 2.91 3.49 8.08
CA ALA A 291 1.84 3.85 7.17
C ALA A 291 1.15 5.12 7.67
N ASP A 292 1.27 6.20 6.90
CA ASP A 292 0.69 7.51 7.20
C ASP A 292 -0.72 7.64 6.57
N ARG A 293 -1.59 6.70 6.89
CA ARG A 293 -3.03 6.79 6.61
C ARG A 293 -3.77 6.96 7.93
N GLN A 294 -4.00 8.21 8.31
CA GLN A 294 -4.30 8.58 9.70
C GLN A 294 -5.75 8.35 10.10
N ALA A 295 -6.71 8.49 9.19
CA ALA A 295 -8.13 8.26 9.41
C ALA A 295 -8.88 8.19 8.08
N ARG A 296 -10.18 7.92 8.15
CA ARG A 296 -11.07 8.01 7.00
C ARG A 296 -11.11 9.45 6.43
N ARG A 297 -11.21 9.54 5.12
CA ARG A 297 -11.50 10.77 4.37
C ARG A 297 -12.71 10.53 3.47
N GLY A 298 -13.75 11.36 3.62
CA GLY A 298 -14.97 11.23 2.84
C GLY A 298 -15.59 9.82 2.91
N LEU A 299 -16.06 9.32 1.79
CA LEU A 299 -16.59 7.96 1.64
C LEU A 299 -15.45 6.97 1.37
N MET A 300 -14.91 6.41 2.43
CA MET A 300 -13.80 5.45 2.37
C MET A 300 -14.23 4.15 3.04
N ALA A 301 -13.82 3.02 2.48
CA ALA A 301 -14.07 1.72 3.08
C ALA A 301 -13.42 1.58 4.46
N PRO A 302 -14.08 0.92 5.43
CA PRO A 302 -13.56 0.81 6.79
C PRO A 302 -12.25 0.01 6.90
N TRP A 303 -11.96 -0.86 5.93
CA TRP A 303 -10.72 -1.65 5.84
C TRP A 303 -9.53 -0.89 5.22
N ALA A 304 -9.64 0.40 4.95
CA ALA A 304 -8.60 1.14 4.22
C ALA A 304 -7.23 1.12 4.92
N ILE A 305 -7.19 1.05 6.25
CA ILE A 305 -5.91 0.92 6.98
C ILE A 305 -5.34 -0.50 6.89
N GLY A 306 -6.18 -1.52 6.86
CA GLY A 306 -5.78 -2.91 6.63
C GLY A 306 -5.12 -3.09 5.25
N LEU A 307 -5.66 -2.43 4.21
CA LEU A 307 -5.04 -2.40 2.89
C LEU A 307 -3.62 -1.81 2.97
N SER A 308 -3.45 -0.63 3.61
CA SER A 308 -2.12 -0.05 3.79
C SER A 308 -1.19 -0.96 4.59
N ALA A 309 -1.71 -1.67 5.59
CA ALA A 309 -0.92 -2.64 6.35
C ALA A 309 -0.35 -3.74 5.45
N LYS A 310 -1.17 -4.30 4.57
CA LYS A 310 -0.74 -5.35 3.62
C LYS A 310 0.27 -4.81 2.60
N GLU A 311 0.08 -3.58 2.06
CA GLU A 311 1.03 -2.93 1.15
C GLU A 311 2.43 -2.77 1.78
N PHE A 312 2.49 -2.22 3.00
CA PHE A 312 3.76 -1.99 3.68
C PHE A 312 4.44 -3.30 4.08
N ARG A 313 3.68 -4.30 4.52
CA ARG A 313 4.22 -5.62 4.84
C ARG A 313 4.69 -6.38 3.62
N ALA A 314 4.05 -6.22 2.47
CA ALA A 314 4.52 -6.79 1.20
C ALA A 314 5.93 -6.30 0.83
N ALA A 315 6.30 -5.07 1.20
CA ALA A 315 7.64 -4.53 0.99
C ALA A 315 8.61 -4.94 2.12
N LEU A 316 8.17 -4.92 3.38
CA LEU A 316 9.02 -5.12 4.57
C LEU A 316 9.26 -6.60 4.91
N GLY A 317 8.37 -7.50 4.48
CA GLY A 317 8.40 -8.91 4.90
C GLY A 317 8.12 -9.05 6.40
N THR A 318 9.09 -9.55 7.16
CA THR A 318 8.98 -9.77 8.61
C THR A 318 9.40 -8.58 9.47
N LYS A 319 9.91 -7.50 8.86
CA LYS A 319 10.29 -6.29 9.60
C LYS A 319 9.06 -5.57 10.15
N PRO A 320 9.18 -4.83 11.26
CA PRO A 320 8.04 -4.18 11.88
C PRO A 320 7.44 -3.06 11.00
N ALA A 321 6.14 -3.03 10.95
CA ALA A 321 5.36 -1.93 10.39
C ALA A 321 4.50 -1.31 11.49
N ALA A 322 4.39 0.02 11.49
CA ALA A 322 3.47 0.75 12.33
C ALA A 322 2.42 1.45 11.46
N GLY A 323 1.23 1.68 12.02
CA GLY A 323 0.16 2.40 11.35
C GLY A 323 -0.28 3.60 12.16
N MET A 324 -0.22 4.78 11.54
CA MET A 324 -0.69 6.00 12.18
C MET A 324 -2.20 6.03 12.22
N PHE A 325 -2.72 6.54 13.33
CA PHE A 325 -4.09 7.00 13.41
C PHE A 325 -4.16 8.37 14.06
N SER A 326 -4.97 9.25 13.48
CA SER A 326 -5.22 10.58 14.02
C SER A 326 -6.30 10.52 15.11
N VAL A 327 -6.12 11.33 16.13
CA VAL A 327 -7.18 11.59 17.12
C VAL A 327 -8.16 12.66 16.64
N GLY A 328 -7.81 13.39 15.58
CA GLY A 328 -8.63 14.42 14.93
C GLY A 328 -9.22 13.98 13.59
N VAL A 329 -10.15 14.75 13.07
CA VAL A 329 -10.80 14.53 11.77
C VAL A 329 -9.82 14.84 10.63
N GLU A 330 -9.58 13.89 9.73
CA GLU A 330 -8.60 13.95 8.63
C GLU A 330 -9.24 14.23 7.26
N GLU A 331 -10.21 15.09 7.18
CA GLU A 331 -10.82 15.52 5.92
C GLU A 331 -9.94 16.58 5.18
N ALA A 332 -10.36 16.95 3.97
CA ALA A 332 -9.59 17.85 3.09
C ALA A 332 -9.23 19.18 3.75
N TYR A 333 -10.12 19.72 4.57
CA TYR A 333 -9.90 20.99 5.31
C TYR A 333 -9.02 20.84 6.55
N ARG A 334 -8.75 19.62 7.01
CA ARG A 334 -7.77 19.29 8.06
C ARG A 334 -7.95 20.06 9.37
N TRP A 335 -9.09 19.88 10.02
CA TRP A 335 -9.36 20.45 11.36
C TRP A 335 -8.49 19.81 12.44
N LYS A 336 -7.31 20.37 12.69
CA LYS A 336 -6.29 19.79 13.58
C LYS A 336 -6.65 19.71 15.05
N ASP A 337 -7.50 20.63 15.53
CA ASP A 337 -8.02 20.65 16.90
C ASP A 337 -9.40 19.99 17.06
N SER A 338 -9.78 19.16 16.12
CA SER A 338 -10.99 18.35 16.19
C SER A 338 -10.76 17.00 16.87
N VAL A 339 -11.85 16.30 17.15
CA VAL A 339 -11.83 14.94 17.69
C VAL A 339 -12.57 13.99 16.73
N GLN A 340 -11.92 12.91 16.36
CA GLN A 340 -12.52 11.82 15.57
C GLN A 340 -13.48 11.01 16.47
N ASN A 341 -14.53 10.47 15.85
CA ASN A 341 -15.45 9.57 16.56
C ASN A 341 -14.69 8.38 17.18
N ALA A 342 -14.97 8.08 18.44
CA ALA A 342 -14.30 7.03 19.19
C ALA A 342 -14.45 5.63 18.54
N ASP A 343 -15.62 5.34 17.97
CA ASP A 343 -15.88 4.05 17.33
C ASP A 343 -15.14 3.92 15.98
N GLU A 344 -15.00 5.02 15.23
CA GLU A 344 -14.13 5.04 14.05
C GLU A 344 -12.65 4.81 14.44
N ILE A 345 -12.16 5.43 15.50
CA ILE A 345 -10.79 5.21 15.99
C ILE A 345 -10.62 3.74 16.43
N ARG A 346 -11.56 3.20 17.20
CA ARG A 346 -11.52 1.79 17.66
C ARG A 346 -11.44 0.82 16.50
N LEU A 347 -12.31 1.00 15.50
CA LEU A 347 -12.35 0.12 14.33
C LEU A 347 -11.08 0.24 13.49
N TRP A 348 -10.58 1.47 13.30
CA TRP A 348 -9.33 1.72 12.58
C TRP A 348 -8.13 1.04 13.24
N VAL A 349 -8.02 1.14 14.57
CA VAL A 349 -6.95 0.46 15.32
C VAL A 349 -7.14 -1.05 15.32
N ALA A 350 -8.37 -1.56 15.39
CA ALA A 350 -8.65 -2.99 15.33
C ALA A 350 -8.17 -3.60 14.00
N ASP A 351 -8.52 -2.96 12.88
CA ASP A 351 -8.15 -3.41 11.54
C ASP A 351 -6.64 -3.30 11.29
N LEU A 352 -6.03 -2.22 11.75
CA LEU A 352 -4.57 -2.01 11.73
C LEU A 352 -3.83 -3.15 12.45
N VAL A 353 -4.23 -3.47 13.69
CA VAL A 353 -3.60 -4.52 14.53
C VAL A 353 -3.85 -5.91 13.95
N ALA A 354 -5.06 -6.20 13.48
CA ALA A 354 -5.39 -7.48 12.85
C ALA A 354 -4.53 -7.75 11.62
N ASN A 355 -4.18 -6.69 10.88
CA ASN A 355 -3.33 -6.74 9.70
C ASN A 355 -1.83 -6.58 9.99
N GLY A 356 -1.40 -6.76 11.25
CA GLY A 356 0.00 -6.90 11.64
C GLY A 356 0.78 -5.61 11.85
N MET A 357 0.12 -4.46 11.89
CA MET A 357 0.75 -3.19 12.25
C MET A 357 0.69 -2.90 13.74
N ARG A 358 1.62 -2.05 14.18
CA ARG A 358 1.70 -1.54 15.53
C ARG A 358 1.00 -0.19 15.60
N PRO A 359 0.06 0.05 16.55
CA PRO A 359 -0.68 1.30 16.62
C PRO A 359 0.24 2.46 17.00
N TRP A 360 0.05 3.58 16.27
CA TRP A 360 0.80 4.81 16.41
C TRP A 360 -0.19 5.98 16.39
N PHE A 361 -0.56 6.52 17.57
CA PHE A 361 -1.40 7.72 17.57
C PHE A 361 -0.61 8.98 17.23
N ILE A 362 -1.25 9.91 16.53
CA ILE A 362 -0.71 11.23 16.28
C ILE A 362 -1.65 12.31 16.80
N LYS A 363 -1.10 13.26 17.59
CA LYS A 363 -1.77 14.49 17.98
C LYS A 363 -1.01 15.69 17.38
N PHE A 364 -1.74 16.51 16.66
CA PHE A 364 -1.22 17.78 16.15
C PHE A 364 -1.45 18.87 17.21
N GLY A 365 -0.36 19.59 17.59
CA GLY A 365 -0.34 20.50 18.72
C GLY A 365 -0.31 19.78 20.08
N ALA A 366 0.53 20.23 20.98
CA ALA A 366 0.65 19.67 22.32
C ALA A 366 -0.25 20.33 23.36
N VAL A 367 -0.90 21.45 23.03
CA VAL A 367 -1.92 22.07 23.86
C VAL A 367 -3.25 21.36 23.65
N LEU A 368 -3.86 20.88 24.73
CA LEU A 368 -5.15 20.20 24.66
C LEU A 368 -6.29 21.23 24.62
N ARG A 369 -7.02 21.24 23.52
CA ARG A 369 -8.25 22.03 23.35
C ARG A 369 -9.50 21.16 23.45
N ASP A 370 -9.38 19.87 23.20
CA ASP A 370 -10.45 18.88 23.33
C ASP A 370 -9.85 17.55 23.81
N GLU A 371 -10.37 17.01 24.88
CA GLU A 371 -9.87 15.84 25.59
C GLU A 371 -10.68 14.55 25.31
N ARG A 372 -11.76 14.63 24.55
CA ARG A 372 -12.67 13.48 24.32
C ARG A 372 -11.99 12.25 23.73
N TRP A 373 -10.87 12.39 23.03
CA TRP A 373 -10.10 11.31 22.45
C TRP A 373 -9.18 10.59 23.44
N LEU A 374 -8.84 11.19 24.58
CA LEU A 374 -7.85 10.64 25.53
C LEU A 374 -8.25 9.27 26.04
N LYS A 375 -9.47 9.14 26.56
CA LYS A 375 -9.98 7.89 27.11
C LYS A 375 -10.08 6.76 26.07
N PRO A 376 -10.65 6.95 24.88
CA PRO A 376 -10.65 5.93 23.84
C PRO A 376 -9.27 5.40 23.47
N VAL A 377 -8.27 6.26 23.30
CA VAL A 377 -6.90 5.86 22.99
C VAL A 377 -6.26 5.11 24.14
N GLU A 378 -6.43 5.57 25.37
CA GLU A 378 -5.94 4.91 26.58
C GLU A 378 -6.52 3.48 26.71
N GLU A 379 -7.82 3.31 26.56
CA GLU A 379 -8.49 1.99 26.61
C GLU A 379 -7.94 1.03 25.55
N MET A 380 -7.76 1.50 24.30
CA MET A 380 -7.22 0.68 23.23
C MET A 380 -5.76 0.28 23.46
N PHE A 381 -4.94 1.18 23.95
CA PHE A 381 -3.52 0.89 24.21
C PHE A 381 -3.35 -0.04 25.42
N ILE A 382 -4.16 0.12 26.47
CA ILE A 382 -4.20 -0.82 27.60
C ILE A 382 -4.67 -2.21 27.12
N ARG A 383 -5.71 -2.26 26.28
CA ARG A 383 -6.19 -3.51 25.65
C ARG A 383 -5.07 -4.18 24.85
N HIS A 384 -4.40 -3.42 23.99
CA HIS A 384 -3.28 -3.90 23.17
C HIS A 384 -2.12 -4.41 24.04
N ALA A 385 -1.74 -3.69 25.10
CA ALA A 385 -0.69 -4.14 26.02
C ALA A 385 -1.03 -5.46 26.72
N ARG A 386 -2.31 -5.66 27.08
CA ARG A 386 -2.79 -6.90 27.68
C ARG A 386 -2.70 -8.09 26.72
N TRP A 387 -2.86 -7.86 25.44
CA TRP A 387 -2.83 -8.90 24.39
C TRP A 387 -1.47 -9.07 23.73
N GLU A 388 -0.47 -8.26 24.06
CA GLU A 388 0.80 -8.09 23.34
C GLU A 388 1.49 -9.41 22.99
N LYS A 389 1.50 -10.40 23.89
CA LYS A 389 2.14 -11.70 23.61
C LYS A 389 1.53 -12.44 22.41
N TYR A 390 0.29 -12.09 22.02
CA TYR A 390 -0.42 -12.67 20.87
C TYR A 390 -0.45 -11.77 19.64
N LEU A 391 0.04 -10.51 19.77
CA LEU A 391 -0.07 -9.49 18.72
C LEU A 391 1.24 -9.23 17.96
N ARG A 392 2.27 -10.06 18.15
CA ARG A 392 3.52 -9.94 17.39
C ARG A 392 3.31 -10.24 15.91
N ASN A 393 2.31 -11.04 15.56
CA ASN A 393 1.90 -11.34 14.19
C ASN A 393 3.09 -11.69 13.29
N GLU A 394 3.89 -12.69 13.72
CA GLU A 394 5.20 -13.00 13.14
C GLU A 394 5.08 -13.56 11.71
N ARG A 395 4.13 -14.46 11.48
CA ARG A 395 3.93 -15.10 10.18
C ARG A 395 2.44 -15.22 9.84
N PRO A 396 1.99 -14.60 8.74
CA PRO A 396 0.64 -14.80 8.22
C PRO A 396 0.51 -16.22 7.63
N LEU A 397 -0.69 -16.80 7.76
CA LEU A 397 -0.98 -18.14 7.24
C LEU A 397 -1.92 -18.11 6.02
N ALA A 398 -2.18 -16.94 5.46
CA ALA A 398 -2.98 -16.79 4.24
C ALA A 398 -2.37 -17.60 3.08
N ARG A 399 -3.24 -18.21 2.27
CA ARG A 399 -2.87 -18.99 1.08
C ARG A 399 -3.18 -18.27 -0.22
N VAL A 400 -3.87 -17.13 -0.14
CA VAL A 400 -4.23 -16.24 -1.25
C VAL A 400 -3.42 -14.96 -1.11
N ALA A 401 -2.89 -14.46 -2.22
CA ALA A 401 -2.29 -13.14 -2.24
C ALA A 401 -2.76 -12.32 -3.44
N VAL A 402 -2.90 -11.02 -3.23
CA VAL A 402 -3.18 -10.02 -4.25
C VAL A 402 -1.86 -9.34 -4.63
N VAL A 403 -1.51 -9.36 -5.90
CA VAL A 403 -0.34 -8.64 -6.39
C VAL A 403 -0.71 -7.18 -6.56
N TYR A 404 0.00 -6.28 -5.89
CA TYR A 404 -0.10 -4.86 -6.17
C TYR A 404 1.08 -4.40 -7.03
N SER A 405 0.79 -3.55 -8.04
CA SER A 405 1.78 -3.18 -9.04
C SER A 405 2.10 -1.70 -9.01
N GLN A 406 3.29 -1.40 -8.52
CA GLN A 406 3.87 -0.07 -8.58
C GLN A 406 4.26 0.31 -10.02
N GLN A 407 4.64 -0.66 -10.85
CA GLN A 407 4.94 -0.46 -12.26
C GLN A 407 3.69 -0.03 -13.04
N THR A 408 2.57 -0.74 -12.87
CA THR A 408 1.31 -0.37 -13.52
C THR A 408 0.84 1.01 -13.08
N ALA A 409 0.88 1.31 -11.77
CA ALA A 409 0.48 2.62 -11.25
C ALA A 409 1.35 3.76 -11.81
N ARG A 410 2.66 3.55 -11.97
CA ARG A 410 3.61 4.57 -12.44
C ARG A 410 3.59 4.80 -13.95
N PHE A 411 3.46 3.73 -14.74
CA PHE A 411 3.71 3.78 -16.19
C PHE A 411 2.47 3.57 -17.04
N VAL A 412 1.39 3.02 -16.48
CA VAL A 412 0.11 2.85 -17.17
C VAL A 412 -0.96 3.79 -16.64
N GLY A 413 -1.06 3.94 -15.33
CA GLY A 413 -1.94 4.90 -14.66
C GLY A 413 -2.55 4.42 -13.35
N ASN A 414 -3.06 5.37 -12.56
CA ASN A 414 -3.53 5.12 -11.18
C ASN A 414 -4.87 4.38 -11.07
N LYS A 415 -5.55 4.07 -12.18
CA LYS A 415 -6.86 3.38 -12.16
C LYS A 415 -6.80 1.96 -11.59
N VAL A 416 -5.61 1.40 -11.43
CA VAL A 416 -5.39 0.08 -10.81
C VAL A 416 -5.87 0.00 -9.36
N GLU A 417 -5.99 1.13 -8.66
CA GLU A 417 -6.51 1.16 -7.28
C GLU A 417 -7.94 0.63 -7.18
N ASP A 418 -8.81 0.93 -8.15
CA ASP A 418 -10.19 0.44 -8.13
C ASP A 418 -10.26 -1.07 -8.34
N ASN A 419 -9.37 -1.64 -9.16
CA ASN A 419 -9.26 -3.09 -9.35
C ASN A 419 -8.79 -3.77 -8.04
N ILE A 420 -7.78 -3.20 -7.36
CA ILE A 420 -7.30 -3.70 -6.06
C ILE A 420 -8.42 -3.61 -5.01
N ASN A 421 -9.12 -2.48 -4.93
CA ASN A 421 -10.21 -2.27 -3.98
C ASN A 421 -11.36 -3.27 -4.19
N GLY A 422 -11.69 -3.60 -5.43
CA GLY A 422 -12.69 -4.61 -5.75
C GLY A 422 -12.32 -6.00 -5.23
N TRP A 423 -11.09 -6.45 -5.48
CA TRP A 423 -10.61 -7.71 -4.92
C TRP A 423 -10.53 -7.69 -3.40
N TYR A 424 -10.05 -6.57 -2.82
CA TYR A 424 -9.98 -6.42 -1.36
C TYR A 424 -11.37 -6.58 -0.73
N GLN A 425 -12.37 -5.84 -1.25
CA GLN A 425 -13.75 -5.91 -0.78
C GLN A 425 -14.34 -7.33 -0.94
N ALA A 426 -14.12 -7.98 -2.08
CA ALA A 426 -14.63 -9.32 -2.33
C ALA A 426 -14.03 -10.36 -1.35
N LEU A 427 -12.73 -10.27 -1.06
CA LEU A 427 -12.06 -11.18 -0.12
C LEU A 427 -12.52 -10.96 1.32
N ILE A 428 -12.74 -9.71 1.74
CA ILE A 428 -13.30 -9.37 3.05
C ILE A 428 -14.73 -9.95 3.19
N GLU A 429 -15.60 -9.71 2.22
CA GLU A 429 -16.97 -10.24 2.26
C GLU A 429 -17.01 -11.78 2.24
N ALA A 430 -16.08 -12.39 1.51
CA ALA A 430 -15.91 -13.85 1.48
C ALA A 430 -15.20 -14.40 2.74
N ARG A 431 -14.65 -13.54 3.62
CA ARG A 431 -13.88 -13.91 4.81
C ARG A 431 -12.67 -14.82 4.49
N ILE A 432 -12.08 -14.61 3.32
CA ILE A 432 -10.89 -15.33 2.87
C ILE A 432 -9.65 -14.58 3.34
N PRO A 433 -8.80 -15.14 4.21
CA PRO A 433 -7.54 -14.53 4.58
C PRO A 433 -6.62 -14.37 3.37
N PHE A 434 -6.06 -13.20 3.20
CA PHE A 434 -5.16 -12.89 2.10
C PHE A 434 -4.05 -11.91 2.51
N GLU A 435 -2.99 -11.91 1.71
CA GLU A 435 -1.87 -10.98 1.84
C GLU A 435 -1.68 -10.18 0.55
N PHE A 436 -0.79 -9.19 0.57
CA PHE A 436 -0.30 -8.54 -0.64
C PHE A 436 1.09 -9.03 -1.00
N VAL A 437 1.40 -9.00 -2.29
CA VAL A 437 2.73 -9.24 -2.86
C VAL A 437 3.07 -8.07 -3.77
N HIS A 438 4.28 -7.54 -3.64
CA HIS A 438 4.76 -6.50 -4.54
C HIS A 438 5.12 -7.10 -5.90
N ASP A 439 4.79 -6.41 -7.00
CA ASP A 439 5.03 -6.88 -8.37
C ASP A 439 6.50 -7.24 -8.67
N ARG A 440 7.45 -6.67 -7.95
CA ARG A 440 8.89 -6.97 -8.08
C ARG A 440 9.39 -8.08 -7.14
N LEU A 441 8.49 -8.76 -6.41
CA LEU A 441 8.77 -9.85 -5.47
C LEU A 441 7.99 -11.12 -5.85
N LEU A 442 8.00 -11.46 -7.15
CA LEU A 442 7.30 -12.63 -7.70
C LEU A 442 8.19 -13.89 -7.78
N ASP A 443 9.37 -13.85 -7.18
CA ASP A 443 10.25 -15.03 -7.10
C ASP A 443 9.75 -16.05 -6.06
N ALA A 444 10.20 -17.30 -6.18
CA ALA A 444 9.73 -18.42 -5.36
C ALA A 444 9.90 -18.21 -3.84
N ALA A 445 10.91 -17.43 -3.41
CA ALA A 445 11.14 -17.17 -1.98
C ALA A 445 10.02 -16.33 -1.38
N HIS A 446 9.43 -15.41 -2.15
CA HIS A 446 8.38 -14.51 -1.69
C HIS A 446 6.98 -15.08 -1.90
N ILE A 447 6.73 -15.75 -3.05
CA ILE A 447 5.38 -16.22 -3.38
C ILE A 447 5.13 -17.70 -3.09
N GLY A 448 6.15 -18.50 -2.80
CA GLY A 448 6.02 -19.96 -2.63
C GLY A 448 5.13 -20.42 -1.48
N GLN A 449 4.82 -19.55 -0.53
CA GLN A 449 3.87 -19.85 0.56
C GLN A 449 2.40 -19.76 0.13
N PHE A 450 2.10 -19.07 -0.96
CA PHE A 450 0.73 -18.88 -1.45
C PHE A 450 0.32 -20.04 -2.38
N LYS A 451 -0.97 -20.31 -2.43
CA LYS A 451 -1.57 -21.23 -3.39
C LYS A 451 -2.14 -20.49 -4.60
N THR A 452 -2.68 -19.28 -4.37
CA THR A 452 -3.31 -18.48 -5.42
C THR A 452 -2.78 -17.05 -5.39
N LEU A 453 -2.36 -16.55 -6.57
CA LEU A 453 -2.06 -15.14 -6.82
C LEU A 453 -3.19 -14.52 -7.63
N ILE A 454 -3.67 -13.38 -7.18
CA ILE A 454 -4.66 -12.54 -7.88
C ILE A 454 -3.91 -11.37 -8.50
N LEU A 455 -4.11 -11.15 -9.80
CA LEU A 455 -3.50 -10.09 -10.60
C LEU A 455 -4.57 -9.08 -11.02
N PRO A 456 -4.90 -8.07 -10.18
CA PRO A 456 -5.96 -7.09 -10.44
C PRO A 456 -5.53 -6.12 -11.54
N ASN A 457 -5.80 -6.43 -12.80
CA ASN A 457 -5.40 -5.57 -13.93
C ASN A 457 -3.92 -5.15 -13.88
N ILE A 458 -3.02 -6.08 -13.59
CA ILE A 458 -1.57 -5.82 -13.54
C ILE A 458 -1.04 -5.71 -14.98
N ALA A 459 -1.31 -4.56 -15.61
CA ALA A 459 -1.02 -4.34 -17.03
C ALA A 459 0.48 -4.36 -17.33
N ALA A 460 1.31 -3.76 -16.47
CA ALA A 460 2.76 -3.68 -16.66
C ALA A 460 3.50 -4.83 -15.98
N LEU A 461 4.07 -5.73 -16.78
CA LEU A 461 4.92 -6.84 -16.33
C LEU A 461 6.11 -7.02 -17.29
N SER A 462 7.31 -7.17 -16.74
CA SER A 462 8.49 -7.58 -17.53
C SER A 462 8.39 -9.04 -17.96
N ASP A 463 9.21 -9.44 -18.94
CA ASP A 463 9.28 -10.83 -19.35
C ASP A 463 9.75 -11.75 -18.20
N ALA A 464 10.69 -11.29 -17.38
CA ALA A 464 11.15 -12.01 -16.20
C ALA A 464 10.03 -12.22 -15.16
N GLN A 465 9.17 -11.23 -14.93
CA GLN A 465 8.00 -11.37 -14.05
C GLN A 465 6.97 -12.34 -14.63
N CYS A 466 6.75 -12.31 -15.94
CA CYS A 466 5.91 -13.28 -16.62
C CYS A 466 6.46 -14.71 -16.45
N ASP A 467 7.77 -14.91 -16.56
CA ASP A 467 8.43 -16.21 -16.34
C ASP A 467 8.32 -16.69 -14.90
N GLN A 468 8.41 -15.79 -13.92
CA GLN A 468 8.18 -16.11 -12.50
C GLN A 468 6.74 -16.59 -12.25
N LEU A 469 5.74 -15.96 -12.87
CA LEU A 469 4.35 -16.39 -12.79
C LEU A 469 4.12 -17.75 -13.47
N ARG A 470 4.75 -18.02 -14.64
CA ARG A 470 4.74 -19.34 -15.27
C ARG A 470 5.33 -20.41 -14.36
N ALA A 471 6.50 -20.11 -13.78
CA ALA A 471 7.15 -21.01 -12.84
C ALA A 471 6.28 -21.28 -11.61
N PHE A 472 5.60 -20.27 -11.07
CA PHE A 472 4.67 -20.42 -9.95
C PHE A 472 3.54 -21.41 -10.29
N VAL A 473 2.88 -21.26 -11.45
CA VAL A 473 1.82 -22.17 -11.88
C VAL A 473 2.37 -23.58 -12.15
N ASN A 474 3.52 -23.70 -12.79
CA ASN A 474 4.17 -24.99 -13.06
C ASN A 474 4.58 -25.72 -11.78
N ASN A 475 4.81 -25.00 -10.69
CA ASN A 475 5.11 -25.56 -9.37
C ASN A 475 3.85 -25.80 -8.50
N GLY A 476 2.65 -25.69 -9.06
CA GLY A 476 1.41 -26.02 -8.39
C GLY A 476 0.65 -24.83 -7.82
N GLY A 477 1.11 -23.59 -8.05
CA GLY A 477 0.37 -22.38 -7.76
C GLY A 477 -0.77 -22.14 -8.75
N SER A 478 -1.67 -21.23 -8.42
CA SER A 478 -2.79 -20.84 -9.30
C SER A 478 -2.81 -19.32 -9.50
N VAL A 479 -3.32 -18.88 -10.64
CA VAL A 479 -3.37 -17.45 -11.00
C VAL A 479 -4.80 -17.06 -11.37
N ILE A 480 -5.26 -15.91 -10.85
CA ILE A 480 -6.48 -15.24 -11.30
C ILE A 480 -6.06 -13.89 -11.87
N ALA A 481 -6.43 -13.59 -13.10
CA ALA A 481 -6.07 -12.35 -13.77
C ALA A 481 -7.29 -11.67 -14.37
N THR A 482 -7.28 -10.34 -14.42
CA THR A 482 -8.35 -9.53 -14.98
C THR A 482 -7.84 -8.56 -16.03
N TYR A 483 -8.66 -8.29 -17.00
CA TYR A 483 -8.59 -7.26 -18.02
C TYR A 483 -7.23 -7.18 -18.73
N GLU A 484 -6.48 -6.07 -18.65
CA GLU A 484 -5.22 -5.82 -19.38
C GLU A 484 -3.97 -6.49 -18.75
N THR A 485 -4.13 -7.38 -17.78
CA THR A 485 -2.97 -8.02 -17.12
C THR A 485 -1.95 -8.52 -18.11
N SER A 486 -0.69 -8.09 -17.97
CA SER A 486 0.48 -8.40 -18.82
C SER A 486 0.45 -7.85 -20.26
N LEU A 487 -0.45 -6.93 -20.58
CA LEU A 487 -0.55 -6.35 -21.92
C LEU A 487 0.50 -5.27 -22.19
N CYS A 488 1.24 -4.82 -21.18
CA CYS A 488 2.35 -3.90 -21.30
C CYS A 488 3.64 -4.51 -20.73
N ASP A 489 4.79 -4.01 -21.22
CA ASP A 489 6.07 -4.27 -20.56
C ASP A 489 6.20 -3.48 -19.24
N GLU A 490 7.30 -3.66 -18.54
CA GLU A 490 7.57 -2.99 -17.25
C GLU A 490 7.58 -1.44 -17.31
N TRP A 491 7.65 -0.88 -18.50
CA TRP A 491 7.65 0.56 -18.78
C TRP A 491 6.30 1.08 -19.26
N GLY A 492 5.26 0.22 -19.28
CA GLY A 492 3.94 0.57 -19.79
C GLY A 492 3.84 0.63 -21.31
N VAL A 493 4.85 0.15 -22.04
CA VAL A 493 4.76 0.02 -23.51
C VAL A 493 3.88 -1.14 -23.86
N ARG A 494 2.84 -0.88 -24.64
CA ARG A 494 1.87 -1.88 -25.03
C ARG A 494 2.51 -2.96 -25.91
N ARG A 495 2.34 -4.22 -25.54
CA ARG A 495 2.77 -5.39 -26.31
C ARG A 495 1.80 -5.65 -27.47
N LYS A 496 2.21 -6.45 -28.43
CA LYS A 496 1.33 -6.95 -29.51
C LYS A 496 0.30 -7.94 -28.99
N ASP A 497 0.59 -8.62 -27.88
CA ASP A 497 -0.23 -9.59 -27.21
C ASP A 497 0.10 -9.62 -25.71
N PHE A 498 -0.66 -10.38 -24.92
CA PHE A 498 -0.35 -10.55 -23.49
C PHE A 498 1.03 -11.17 -23.29
N GLY A 499 1.80 -10.68 -22.36
CA GLY A 499 3.01 -11.34 -21.89
C GLY A 499 2.74 -12.74 -21.33
N LEU A 500 1.51 -13.00 -20.89
CA LEU A 500 1.02 -14.28 -20.34
C LEU A 500 -0.02 -14.97 -21.23
N ALA A 501 -0.01 -14.73 -22.55
CA ALA A 501 -0.96 -15.32 -23.49
C ALA A 501 -1.00 -16.85 -23.43
N ASP A 502 0.15 -17.49 -23.29
CA ASP A 502 0.31 -18.92 -23.12
C ASP A 502 -0.28 -19.44 -21.80
N LEU A 503 -0.16 -18.66 -20.72
CA LEU A 503 -0.74 -19.00 -19.43
C LEU A 503 -2.27 -18.85 -19.43
N PHE A 504 -2.78 -17.80 -20.05
CA PHE A 504 -4.23 -17.58 -20.20
C PHE A 504 -4.89 -18.49 -21.23
N GLY A 505 -4.12 -19.00 -22.19
CA GLY A 505 -4.62 -19.81 -23.32
C GLY A 505 -5.37 -18.97 -24.35
N VAL A 506 -5.24 -17.65 -24.32
CA VAL A 506 -5.89 -16.71 -25.24
C VAL A 506 -4.93 -15.66 -25.75
N GLY A 507 -5.22 -15.09 -26.93
CA GLY A 507 -4.52 -13.95 -27.50
C GLY A 507 -5.41 -12.71 -27.58
N TRP A 508 -4.82 -11.54 -27.49
CA TRP A 508 -5.50 -10.27 -27.68
C TRP A 508 -5.67 -9.94 -29.15
N LYS A 509 -6.90 -9.59 -29.57
CA LYS A 509 -7.22 -9.25 -30.98
C LYS A 509 -6.93 -7.79 -31.34
N GLY A 510 -6.28 -7.04 -30.45
CA GLY A 510 -5.93 -5.64 -30.71
C GLY A 510 -7.08 -4.65 -30.48
N ARG A 511 -8.21 -5.07 -29.93
CA ARG A 511 -9.40 -4.24 -29.71
C ARG A 511 -9.84 -4.26 -28.25
N THR A 512 -10.23 -3.06 -27.77
CA THR A 512 -10.87 -2.84 -26.47
C THR A 512 -12.27 -2.34 -26.74
N GLU A 513 -13.27 -2.90 -26.11
CA GLU A 513 -14.67 -2.46 -26.15
C GLU A 513 -15.04 -1.78 -24.85
N GLY A 514 -15.69 -0.63 -24.95
CA GLY A 514 -16.17 0.17 -23.81
C GLY A 514 -16.12 1.68 -24.08
N PRO A 515 -16.77 2.49 -23.19
CA PRO A 515 -17.59 2.01 -22.08
C PRO A 515 -18.87 1.31 -22.58
N MET A 516 -19.08 0.08 -22.12
CA MET A 516 -20.24 -0.71 -22.51
C MET A 516 -21.51 -0.25 -21.79
N GLN A 517 -22.62 -0.20 -22.52
CA GLN A 517 -23.94 0.06 -21.97
C GLN A 517 -24.82 -1.16 -22.18
N ASN A 518 -25.66 -1.49 -21.22
CA ASN A 518 -26.61 -2.63 -21.32
C ASN A 518 -25.94 -3.92 -21.84
N SER A 519 -24.71 -4.19 -21.40
CA SER A 519 -24.03 -5.46 -21.67
C SER A 519 -24.26 -6.43 -20.50
N TYR A 520 -24.41 -7.70 -20.79
CA TYR A 520 -24.69 -8.73 -19.79
C TYR A 520 -23.84 -9.97 -20.04
N LEU A 521 -23.73 -10.79 -19.00
CA LEU A 521 -23.18 -12.14 -19.07
C LEU A 521 -24.32 -13.13 -18.93
N ARG A 522 -24.51 -13.98 -19.91
CA ARG A 522 -25.41 -15.11 -19.82
C ARG A 522 -24.71 -16.24 -19.05
N LEU A 523 -25.44 -16.84 -18.10
CA LEU A 523 -24.98 -17.99 -17.35
C LEU A 523 -25.35 -19.27 -18.06
N GLU A 524 -24.35 -20.10 -18.39
CA GLU A 524 -24.53 -21.29 -19.23
C GLU A 524 -24.87 -22.54 -18.37
N HIS A 525 -25.96 -22.49 -17.65
CA HIS A 525 -26.44 -23.57 -16.77
C HIS A 525 -26.65 -24.91 -17.48
N GLY A 526 -26.87 -24.88 -18.79
CA GLY A 526 -27.09 -26.10 -19.60
C GLY A 526 -25.76 -26.85 -19.84
N THR A 527 -24.75 -26.16 -20.33
CA THR A 527 -23.44 -26.72 -20.73
C THR A 527 -22.41 -26.75 -19.61
N ALA A 528 -22.49 -25.83 -18.66
CA ALA A 528 -21.63 -25.74 -17.47
C ALA A 528 -22.36 -26.04 -16.16
N ARG A 529 -23.36 -26.93 -16.22
CA ARG A 529 -24.18 -27.28 -15.05
C ARG A 529 -23.36 -27.78 -13.89
N GLY A 530 -23.54 -27.18 -12.72
CA GLY A 530 -22.84 -27.54 -11.49
C GLY A 530 -21.39 -27.06 -11.44
N HIS A 531 -20.95 -26.25 -12.41
CA HIS A 531 -19.61 -25.67 -12.35
C HIS A 531 -19.49 -24.72 -11.15
N GLN A 532 -18.42 -24.82 -10.38
CA GLN A 532 -18.19 -24.07 -9.15
C GLN A 532 -18.28 -22.55 -9.36
N MET A 533 -17.90 -22.03 -10.54
CA MET A 533 -18.02 -20.62 -10.91
C MET A 533 -19.46 -20.09 -10.81
N LEU A 534 -20.46 -20.94 -10.99
CA LEU A 534 -21.89 -20.57 -10.96
C LEU A 534 -22.55 -20.80 -9.58
N ARG A 535 -21.80 -21.22 -8.58
CA ARG A 535 -22.33 -21.49 -7.25
C ARG A 535 -22.95 -20.24 -6.63
N GLY A 536 -24.21 -20.36 -6.17
CA GLY A 536 -25.02 -19.26 -5.62
C GLY A 536 -25.61 -18.34 -6.69
N LEU A 537 -25.51 -18.72 -7.99
CA LEU A 537 -26.10 -18.03 -9.13
C LEU A 537 -27.06 -18.95 -9.91
N GLU A 538 -27.51 -20.05 -9.31
CA GLU A 538 -28.27 -21.12 -9.97
C GLU A 538 -29.57 -20.61 -10.62
N ASP A 539 -30.22 -19.61 -10.03
CA ASP A 539 -31.47 -19.03 -10.49
C ASP A 539 -31.28 -17.81 -11.42
N ALA A 540 -30.03 -17.35 -11.62
CA ALA A 540 -29.76 -16.21 -12.47
C ALA A 540 -29.55 -16.63 -13.93
N PRO A 541 -30.39 -16.21 -14.89
CA PRO A 541 -30.18 -16.50 -16.29
C PRO A 541 -29.09 -15.63 -16.92
N ARG A 542 -28.86 -14.44 -16.36
CA ARG A 542 -27.85 -13.45 -16.75
C ARG A 542 -27.54 -12.51 -15.59
N ILE A 543 -26.35 -11.92 -15.63
CA ILE A 543 -25.89 -10.89 -14.70
C ILE A 543 -25.31 -9.71 -15.50
N ILE A 544 -25.10 -8.57 -14.87
CA ILE A 544 -24.48 -7.42 -15.53
C ILE A 544 -23.02 -7.74 -15.89
N ASN A 545 -22.54 -7.19 -17.02
CA ASN A 545 -21.14 -7.27 -17.43
C ASN A 545 -20.33 -6.13 -16.82
N GLY A 546 -19.01 -6.07 -17.13
CA GLY A 546 -18.17 -4.92 -16.85
C GLY A 546 -18.44 -3.73 -17.75
N VAL A 547 -17.67 -2.68 -17.53
CA VAL A 547 -17.70 -1.46 -18.35
C VAL A 547 -16.71 -1.54 -19.52
N TRP A 548 -15.62 -2.24 -19.33
CA TRP A 548 -14.58 -2.42 -20.34
C TRP A 548 -14.21 -3.89 -20.50
N ARG A 549 -14.01 -4.31 -21.76
CA ARG A 549 -13.53 -5.65 -22.09
C ARG A 549 -12.51 -5.62 -23.23
N LEU A 550 -11.68 -6.65 -23.28
CA LEU A 550 -10.79 -6.92 -24.39
C LEU A 550 -11.40 -7.96 -25.32
N GLU A 551 -11.31 -7.75 -26.63
CA GLU A 551 -11.60 -8.82 -27.58
C GLU A 551 -10.42 -9.80 -27.57
N VAL A 552 -10.69 -11.05 -27.23
CA VAL A 552 -9.68 -12.12 -27.19
C VAL A 552 -10.10 -13.29 -28.07
N GLU A 553 -9.11 -14.09 -28.47
CA GLU A 553 -9.31 -15.32 -29.20
C GLU A 553 -8.68 -16.51 -28.47
N PRO A 554 -9.39 -17.63 -28.31
CA PRO A 554 -8.82 -18.86 -27.76
C PRO A 554 -7.68 -19.39 -28.62
N ARG A 555 -6.57 -19.77 -27.99
CA ARG A 555 -5.41 -20.43 -28.63
C ARG A 555 -5.42 -21.94 -28.47
N GLU A 556 -6.35 -22.44 -27.66
CA GLU A 556 -6.56 -23.86 -27.42
C GLU A 556 -8.06 -24.14 -27.26
N LYS A 557 -8.40 -25.41 -27.22
CA LYS A 557 -9.79 -25.82 -26.97
C LYS A 557 -10.09 -25.76 -25.47
N PHE A 558 -11.05 -24.92 -25.09
CA PHE A 558 -11.56 -24.85 -23.73
C PHE A 558 -12.78 -25.76 -23.54
N ALA A 559 -13.05 -26.13 -22.28
CA ALA A 559 -14.36 -26.62 -21.89
C ALA A 559 -15.42 -25.52 -22.14
N PRO A 560 -16.70 -25.85 -22.27
CA PRO A 560 -17.75 -24.85 -22.41
C PRO A 560 -17.68 -23.79 -21.30
N ALA A 561 -17.59 -22.52 -21.69
CA ALA A 561 -17.48 -21.42 -20.76
C ALA A 561 -18.76 -21.29 -19.91
N PRO A 562 -18.64 -21.09 -18.59
CA PRO A 562 -19.82 -20.86 -17.74
C PRO A 562 -20.48 -19.49 -17.98
N LEU A 563 -19.75 -18.53 -18.57
CA LEU A 563 -20.22 -17.17 -18.87
C LEU A 563 -19.99 -16.84 -20.33
N THR A 564 -21.05 -16.35 -21.01
CA THR A 564 -20.97 -15.88 -22.41
C THR A 564 -21.55 -14.47 -22.54
N LEU A 565 -21.01 -13.72 -23.51
CA LEU A 565 -21.34 -12.31 -23.73
C LEU A 565 -22.76 -12.14 -24.29
N ILE A 566 -23.50 -11.21 -23.75
CA ILE A 566 -24.64 -10.53 -24.40
C ILE A 566 -24.12 -9.11 -24.74
N PRO A 567 -23.92 -8.77 -26.03
CA PRO A 567 -23.32 -7.52 -26.44
C PRO A 567 -24.12 -6.29 -26.03
N SER A 568 -23.42 -5.15 -25.92
CA SER A 568 -24.02 -3.85 -25.63
C SER A 568 -25.14 -3.49 -26.58
N TYR A 569 -26.14 -2.78 -26.07
CA TYR A 569 -27.22 -2.18 -26.86
C TYR A 569 -27.58 -0.78 -26.29
N PRO A 570 -28.27 0.06 -27.07
CA PRO A 570 -28.58 1.42 -26.66
C PRO A 570 -29.33 1.51 -25.34
N ASP A 571 -29.11 2.58 -24.60
CA ASP A 571 -29.80 2.92 -23.36
C ASP A 571 -31.02 3.82 -23.61
N LEU A 572 -31.07 4.52 -24.73
CA LEU A 572 -32.14 5.41 -25.15
C LEU A 572 -32.30 5.41 -26.69
N PRO A 573 -33.49 5.70 -27.23
CA PRO A 573 -34.79 5.82 -26.51
C PRO A 573 -35.30 4.45 -26.06
N MET A 574 -36.21 4.41 -25.10
CA MET A 574 -36.71 3.16 -24.46
C MET A 574 -37.15 2.08 -25.46
N GLU A 575 -37.74 2.47 -26.59
CA GLU A 575 -38.15 1.57 -27.66
C GLU A 575 -36.98 0.84 -28.34
N LYS A 576 -35.74 1.31 -28.10
CA LYS A 576 -34.51 0.71 -28.61
C LYS A 576 -33.72 -0.06 -27.54
N VAL A 577 -34.17 -0.08 -26.27
CA VAL A 577 -33.54 -0.76 -25.16
C VAL A 577 -33.87 -2.25 -25.15
N TYR A 578 -33.25 -2.99 -26.06
CA TYR A 578 -33.33 -4.45 -26.13
C TYR A 578 -32.10 -5.06 -26.77
N PRO A 579 -31.70 -6.28 -26.37
CA PRO A 579 -30.54 -6.96 -26.96
C PRO A 579 -30.83 -7.30 -28.44
N ARG A 580 -29.88 -6.92 -29.31
CA ARG A 580 -29.95 -7.28 -30.75
C ARG A 580 -29.56 -8.74 -30.95
N VAL A 581 -28.68 -9.22 -30.06
CA VAL A 581 -28.22 -10.61 -29.99
C VAL A 581 -28.37 -11.06 -28.54
N GLY A 582 -29.32 -11.95 -28.29
CA GLY A 582 -29.61 -12.44 -26.94
C GLY A 582 -28.69 -13.55 -26.45
N LYS A 583 -27.88 -14.12 -27.35
CA LYS A 583 -26.92 -15.20 -27.08
C LYS A 583 -25.75 -15.13 -28.05
N THR A 584 -24.55 -15.25 -27.52
CA THR A 584 -23.33 -15.50 -28.29
C THR A 584 -22.59 -16.71 -27.72
N ASP A 585 -21.56 -17.18 -28.44
CA ASP A 585 -20.62 -18.19 -27.96
C ASP A 585 -19.30 -17.53 -27.50
N ILE A 586 -19.27 -16.20 -27.29
CA ILE A 586 -18.11 -15.44 -26.86
C ILE A 586 -17.94 -15.66 -25.36
N ALA A 587 -16.88 -16.39 -24.99
CA ALA A 587 -16.55 -16.64 -23.59
C ALA A 587 -16.07 -15.36 -22.87
N GLU A 588 -16.54 -15.14 -21.67
CA GLU A 588 -16.19 -14.01 -20.78
C GLU A 588 -15.47 -14.47 -19.49
N VAL A 589 -15.08 -15.73 -19.44
CA VAL A 589 -14.13 -16.28 -18.48
C VAL A 589 -13.42 -17.47 -19.12
N PHE A 590 -12.10 -17.52 -18.92
CA PHE A 590 -11.27 -18.62 -19.42
C PHE A 590 -10.70 -19.36 -18.21
N LEU A 591 -10.98 -20.65 -18.13
CA LEU A 591 -10.64 -21.53 -17.03
C LEU A 591 -9.69 -22.60 -17.54
N ARG A 592 -8.49 -22.67 -16.99
CA ARG A 592 -7.51 -23.69 -17.31
C ARG A 592 -7.15 -24.50 -16.08
N GLU A 593 -7.16 -25.78 -16.22
CA GLU A 593 -6.75 -26.73 -15.21
C GLU A 593 -5.59 -27.55 -15.76
N SER A 594 -4.44 -27.46 -15.12
CA SER A 594 -3.27 -28.31 -15.40
C SER A 594 -3.12 -29.33 -14.27
N ALA A 595 -2.27 -30.31 -14.49
CA ALA A 595 -1.98 -31.33 -13.46
C ALA A 595 -1.44 -30.72 -12.14
N LYS A 596 -0.98 -29.47 -12.17
CA LYS A 596 -0.31 -28.82 -11.04
C LYS A 596 -1.00 -27.55 -10.52
N GLY A 597 -1.58 -26.72 -11.37
CA GLY A 597 -2.18 -25.45 -10.98
C GLY A 597 -3.36 -25.06 -11.86
N ARG A 598 -4.08 -24.01 -11.46
CA ARG A 598 -5.25 -23.50 -12.15
C ARG A 598 -5.08 -22.04 -12.55
N VAL A 599 -5.68 -21.65 -13.68
CA VAL A 599 -5.66 -20.27 -14.17
C VAL A 599 -7.09 -19.83 -14.47
N VAL A 600 -7.45 -18.66 -13.94
CA VAL A 600 -8.69 -17.96 -14.26
C VAL A 600 -8.33 -16.66 -14.93
N TYR A 601 -8.89 -16.41 -16.11
CA TYR A 601 -8.74 -15.12 -16.77
C TYR A 601 -10.10 -14.53 -17.14
N PHE A 602 -10.35 -13.32 -16.66
CA PHE A 602 -11.51 -12.49 -17.05
C PHE A 602 -11.00 -11.44 -18.05
N PRO A 603 -11.46 -11.44 -19.31
CA PRO A 603 -11.04 -10.45 -20.30
C PRO A 603 -11.69 -9.08 -20.09
N TRP A 604 -12.34 -8.83 -18.98
CA TRP A 604 -13.07 -7.63 -18.61
C TRP A 604 -12.78 -7.21 -17.17
N ASP A 605 -13.20 -5.99 -16.84
CA ASP A 605 -12.88 -5.29 -15.61
C ASP A 605 -13.84 -5.61 -14.45
N ILE A 606 -14.07 -6.89 -14.16
CA ILE A 606 -14.97 -7.37 -13.12
C ILE A 606 -14.70 -6.74 -11.74
N ASP A 607 -13.45 -6.67 -11.37
CA ASP A 607 -12.99 -6.18 -10.07
C ASP A 607 -13.25 -4.67 -9.91
N ARG A 608 -12.90 -3.86 -10.91
CA ARG A 608 -13.22 -2.43 -10.92
C ARG A 608 -14.72 -2.18 -10.92
N THR A 609 -15.47 -2.89 -11.77
CA THR A 609 -16.93 -2.75 -11.84
C THR A 609 -17.58 -3.19 -10.53
N PHE A 610 -17.09 -4.26 -9.90
CA PHE A 610 -17.55 -4.65 -8.56
C PHE A 610 -17.33 -3.53 -7.54
N TRP A 611 -16.14 -2.90 -7.52
CA TRP A 611 -15.86 -1.79 -6.60
C TRP A 611 -16.79 -0.58 -6.79
N GLU A 612 -17.11 -0.26 -8.04
CA GLU A 612 -18.01 0.86 -8.37
C GLU A 612 -19.47 0.58 -7.97
N VAL A 613 -19.96 -0.63 -8.26
CA VAL A 613 -21.39 -0.97 -8.18
C VAL A 613 -21.74 -1.78 -6.92
N LEU A 614 -20.79 -2.52 -6.36
CA LEU A 614 -20.98 -3.49 -5.26
C LEU A 614 -22.08 -4.53 -5.58
N CYS A 615 -22.14 -4.97 -6.84
CA CYS A 615 -23.11 -5.98 -7.29
C CYS A 615 -22.82 -7.35 -6.66
N VAL A 616 -23.81 -7.93 -5.99
CA VAL A 616 -23.67 -9.21 -5.29
C VAL A 616 -23.31 -10.37 -6.22
N ASP A 617 -23.68 -10.31 -7.49
CA ASP A 617 -23.38 -11.36 -8.45
C ASP A 617 -21.90 -11.36 -8.83
N HIS A 618 -21.30 -10.17 -9.00
CA HIS A 618 -19.85 -10.03 -9.18
C HIS A 618 -19.08 -10.53 -7.95
N PHE A 619 -19.53 -10.18 -6.74
CA PHE A 619 -18.96 -10.74 -5.51
C PHE A 619 -18.95 -12.27 -5.52
N LYS A 620 -20.08 -12.91 -5.87
CA LYS A 620 -20.16 -14.37 -5.95
C LYS A 620 -19.19 -14.95 -6.96
N LEU A 621 -19.05 -14.34 -8.15
CA LEU A 621 -18.09 -14.77 -9.17
C LEU A 621 -16.64 -14.64 -8.69
N LEU A 622 -16.28 -13.52 -8.08
CA LEU A 622 -14.93 -13.28 -7.56
C LEU A 622 -14.59 -14.30 -6.46
N ARG A 623 -15.48 -14.50 -5.50
CA ARG A 623 -15.34 -15.54 -4.46
C ARG A 623 -15.19 -16.93 -5.08
N ASN A 624 -16.06 -17.30 -6.00
CA ASN A 624 -16.07 -18.61 -6.64
C ASN A 624 -14.76 -18.85 -7.45
N ALA A 625 -14.24 -17.80 -8.09
CA ALA A 625 -12.96 -17.86 -8.80
C ALA A 625 -11.80 -18.17 -7.85
N VAL A 626 -11.76 -17.50 -6.67
CA VAL A 626 -10.74 -17.75 -5.65
C VAL A 626 -10.83 -19.18 -5.12
N GLU A 627 -12.02 -19.63 -4.75
CA GLU A 627 -12.23 -20.97 -4.22
C GLU A 627 -11.89 -22.05 -5.26
N TRP A 628 -12.29 -21.87 -6.52
CA TRP A 628 -11.95 -22.79 -7.60
C TRP A 628 -10.46 -22.83 -7.88
N ALA A 629 -9.80 -21.67 -7.96
CA ALA A 629 -8.37 -21.59 -8.24
C ALA A 629 -7.53 -22.14 -7.07
N THR A 630 -7.91 -21.83 -5.83
CA THR A 630 -7.18 -22.27 -4.64
C THR A 630 -7.26 -23.78 -4.43
N ASN A 631 -8.44 -24.37 -4.61
CA ASN A 631 -8.67 -25.83 -4.58
C ASN A 631 -7.96 -26.57 -3.43
N GLU A 632 -7.94 -25.96 -2.26
CA GLU A 632 -7.43 -26.56 -1.01
C GLU A 632 -8.26 -26.10 0.18
N GLU A 633 -8.21 -26.85 1.27
CA GLU A 633 -8.83 -26.44 2.53
C GLU A 633 -8.12 -25.19 3.07
N PRO A 634 -8.88 -24.12 3.41
CA PRO A 634 -8.27 -22.90 3.94
C PRO A 634 -7.67 -23.12 5.33
N PRO A 635 -6.65 -22.33 5.73
CA PRO A 635 -6.07 -22.41 7.07
C PRO A 635 -7.06 -22.02 8.18
N VAL A 636 -8.03 -21.18 7.84
CA VAL A 636 -9.15 -20.80 8.69
C VAL A 636 -10.40 -20.58 7.84
N SER A 637 -11.54 -21.01 8.32
CA SER A 637 -12.85 -20.64 7.79
C SER A 637 -13.75 -20.10 8.91
N VAL A 638 -14.50 -19.05 8.59
CA VAL A 638 -15.38 -18.38 9.54
C VAL A 638 -16.78 -18.30 8.94
N SER A 639 -17.78 -18.81 9.64
CA SER A 639 -19.18 -18.72 9.22
C SER A 639 -20.03 -18.03 10.29
N GLY A 640 -21.04 -17.31 9.84
CA GLY A 640 -21.92 -16.45 10.62
C GLY A 640 -22.38 -15.25 9.80
N VAL A 641 -23.05 -14.29 10.43
CA VAL A 641 -23.54 -13.06 9.78
C VAL A 641 -22.52 -11.92 9.87
N GLY A 642 -22.68 -10.92 9.00
CA GLY A 642 -21.87 -9.68 9.00
C GLY A 642 -20.65 -9.72 8.07
N VAL A 643 -20.02 -8.57 7.90
CA VAL A 643 -18.77 -8.40 7.15
C VAL A 643 -17.61 -8.38 8.13
N LEU A 644 -16.69 -9.33 7.97
CA LEU A 644 -15.55 -9.49 8.88
C LEU A 644 -14.24 -9.48 8.10
N ASP A 645 -13.26 -8.68 8.52
CA ASP A 645 -11.87 -8.93 8.15
C ASP A 645 -11.34 -10.08 9.01
N VAL A 646 -10.88 -11.13 8.34
CA VAL A 646 -10.37 -12.35 8.97
C VAL A 646 -8.89 -12.49 8.62
N THR A 647 -8.03 -12.42 9.64
CA THR A 647 -6.62 -12.69 9.48
C THR A 647 -6.17 -13.83 10.40
N VAL A 648 -5.17 -14.57 9.98
CA VAL A 648 -4.67 -15.73 10.73
C VAL A 648 -3.15 -15.67 10.80
N TRP A 649 -2.62 -15.82 12.04
CA TRP A 649 -1.21 -15.64 12.32
C TRP A 649 -0.62 -16.81 13.09
N ARG A 650 0.64 -17.07 12.83
CA ARG A 650 1.49 -17.97 13.60
C ARG A 650 2.54 -17.16 14.34
N GLN A 651 2.62 -17.34 15.65
CA GLN A 651 3.72 -16.93 16.52
C GLN A 651 4.48 -18.16 16.99
N LYS A 652 5.60 -17.96 17.65
CA LYS A 652 6.48 -19.06 18.12
C LYS A 652 5.71 -20.18 18.82
N ASN A 653 4.83 -19.86 19.78
CA ASN A 653 4.12 -20.82 20.61
C ASN A 653 2.60 -20.67 20.56
N SER A 654 2.06 -19.94 19.59
CA SER A 654 0.61 -19.71 19.50
C SER A 654 0.17 -19.47 18.06
N MET A 655 -1.13 -19.59 17.86
CA MET A 655 -1.83 -19.10 16.66
C MET A 655 -2.90 -18.11 17.08
N THR A 656 -3.19 -17.15 16.23
CA THR A 656 -4.31 -16.23 16.43
C THR A 656 -5.16 -16.14 15.18
N VAL A 657 -6.48 -16.04 15.39
CA VAL A 657 -7.43 -15.62 14.37
C VAL A 657 -8.02 -14.30 14.84
N HIS A 658 -7.80 -13.26 14.07
CA HIS A 658 -8.40 -11.95 14.30
C HIS A 658 -9.70 -11.86 13.51
N LEU A 659 -10.74 -11.35 14.14
CA LEU A 659 -12.06 -11.13 13.58
C LEU A 659 -12.41 -9.66 13.82
N VAL A 660 -12.26 -8.83 12.81
CA VAL A 660 -12.61 -7.40 12.89
C VAL A 660 -13.99 -7.20 12.30
N ASN A 661 -14.89 -6.65 13.08
CA ASN A 661 -16.26 -6.42 12.66
C ASN A 661 -16.37 -5.13 11.84
N LEU A 662 -16.38 -5.28 10.52
CA LEU A 662 -16.55 -4.18 9.56
C LEU A 662 -18.02 -3.97 9.15
N THR A 663 -18.95 -4.65 9.81
CA THR A 663 -20.37 -4.54 9.51
C THR A 663 -20.87 -3.13 9.83
N ASN A 664 -21.31 -2.44 8.81
CA ASN A 664 -21.93 -1.13 8.92
C ASN A 664 -23.27 -1.14 8.20
N PRO A 665 -24.39 -1.32 8.91
CA PRO A 665 -25.71 -1.37 8.30
C PRO A 665 -26.12 -0.08 7.58
N MET A 666 -25.44 1.04 7.88
CA MET A 666 -25.74 2.34 7.28
C MET A 666 -25.11 2.51 5.91
N MET A 667 -23.88 2.01 5.70
CA MET A 667 -23.20 2.06 4.39
C MET A 667 -21.93 1.21 4.35
N MET A 668 -21.61 0.68 3.17
CA MET A 668 -20.39 -0.11 2.91
C MET A 668 -19.13 0.76 2.79
N LYS A 669 -19.28 2.01 2.38
CA LYS A 669 -18.20 3.01 2.26
C LYS A 669 -18.64 4.25 3.03
N GLY A 670 -17.91 4.61 4.06
CA GLY A 670 -18.18 5.84 4.78
C GLY A 670 -18.05 5.73 6.29
N PRO A 671 -18.60 6.72 7.04
CA PRO A 671 -18.41 6.79 8.47
C PRO A 671 -19.11 5.65 9.20
N VAL A 672 -18.43 5.15 10.23
CA VAL A 672 -19.03 4.29 11.25
C VAL A 672 -19.48 5.20 12.39
N ARG A 673 -20.79 5.26 12.62
CA ARG A 673 -21.38 6.11 13.67
C ARG A 673 -21.49 5.39 14.99
N GLU A 674 -21.70 4.10 14.92
CA GLU A 674 -21.97 3.23 16.05
C GLU A 674 -21.46 1.83 15.75
N LEU A 675 -20.84 1.18 16.72
CA LEU A 675 -20.44 -0.22 16.61
C LEU A 675 -21.64 -1.10 16.93
N ILE A 676 -22.04 -1.92 15.96
CA ILE A 676 -23.14 -2.85 16.10
C ILE A 676 -22.57 -4.27 16.19
N PRO A 677 -22.78 -4.98 17.32
CA PRO A 677 -22.22 -6.30 17.47
C PRO A 677 -22.83 -7.29 16.47
N VAL A 678 -21.99 -8.08 15.83
CA VAL A 678 -22.44 -9.28 15.10
C VAL A 678 -22.60 -10.43 16.06
N GLY A 679 -23.55 -11.32 15.76
CA GLY A 679 -23.85 -12.50 16.58
C GLY A 679 -22.80 -13.59 16.49
N GLU A 680 -23.21 -14.82 16.79
CA GLU A 680 -22.32 -15.98 16.83
C GLU A 680 -21.58 -16.20 15.52
N GLN A 681 -20.27 -16.47 15.67
CA GLN A 681 -19.40 -16.89 14.59
C GLN A 681 -18.80 -18.25 14.90
N GLN A 682 -18.75 -19.12 13.91
CA GLN A 682 -18.10 -20.43 14.02
C GLN A 682 -16.75 -20.36 13.30
N VAL A 683 -15.68 -20.52 14.04
CA VAL A 683 -14.30 -20.47 13.55
C VAL A 683 -13.75 -21.90 13.48
N ARG A 684 -13.34 -22.32 12.29
CA ARG A 684 -12.64 -23.58 12.07
C ARG A 684 -11.19 -23.24 11.69
N LEU A 685 -10.26 -23.65 12.54
CA LEU A 685 -8.83 -23.37 12.40
C LEU A 685 -8.06 -24.67 12.17
N ARG A 686 -7.22 -24.71 11.14
CA ARG A 686 -6.33 -25.84 10.87
C ARG A 686 -5.01 -25.68 11.63
N LEU A 687 -4.72 -26.64 12.49
CA LEU A 687 -3.48 -26.66 13.28
C LEU A 687 -2.30 -27.19 12.47
N PRO A 688 -1.05 -26.77 12.77
CA PRO A 688 0.15 -27.36 12.20
C PRO A 688 0.25 -28.88 12.53
N ASP A 689 1.03 -29.60 11.71
CA ASP A 689 1.28 -31.02 11.97
C ASP A 689 1.95 -31.24 13.33
N GLY A 690 1.44 -32.21 14.09
CA GLY A 690 1.94 -32.57 15.42
C GLY A 690 1.63 -31.56 16.53
N ALA A 691 1.02 -30.39 16.22
CA ALA A 691 0.69 -29.41 17.25
C ALA A 691 -0.48 -29.86 18.14
N ARG A 692 -0.33 -29.67 19.45
CA ARG A 692 -1.39 -29.89 20.43
C ARG A 692 -1.89 -28.54 20.95
N VAL A 693 -3.21 -28.47 21.18
CA VAL A 693 -3.84 -27.26 21.75
C VAL A 693 -3.62 -27.30 23.28
N GLY A 694 -2.95 -26.26 23.78
CA GLY A 694 -2.82 -26.04 25.22
C GLY A 694 -4.03 -25.30 25.78
N ARG A 695 -4.21 -24.05 25.33
CA ARG A 695 -5.29 -23.18 25.78
C ARG A 695 -5.93 -22.47 24.58
N VAL A 696 -7.27 -22.33 24.61
CA VAL A 696 -8.03 -21.47 23.69
C VAL A 696 -8.66 -20.33 24.48
N HIS A 697 -8.50 -19.11 24.02
CA HIS A 697 -8.97 -17.92 24.71
C HIS A 697 -9.52 -16.87 23.72
N LEU A 698 -10.65 -16.28 24.03
CA LEU A 698 -11.19 -15.09 23.37
C LEU A 698 -10.65 -13.87 24.10
N LEU A 699 -9.80 -13.08 23.45
CA LEU A 699 -9.04 -12.03 24.13
C LEU A 699 -9.92 -10.83 24.50
N ALA A 700 -10.85 -10.42 23.62
CA ALA A 700 -11.74 -9.29 23.90
C ALA A 700 -12.81 -9.65 24.91
N ALA A 701 -13.48 -10.78 24.72
CA ALA A 701 -14.44 -11.31 25.70
C ALA A 701 -13.80 -11.77 27.01
N ASN A 702 -12.47 -11.87 27.05
CA ASN A 702 -11.67 -12.32 28.21
C ASN A 702 -12.17 -13.63 28.84
N ARG A 703 -12.47 -14.64 28.02
CA ARG A 703 -13.02 -15.91 28.46
C ARG A 703 -12.54 -17.10 27.63
N LYS A 704 -12.66 -18.31 28.19
CA LYS A 704 -12.52 -19.55 27.46
C LYS A 704 -13.76 -19.77 26.60
N PRO A 705 -13.63 -19.99 25.26
CA PRO A 705 -14.78 -20.30 24.41
C PRO A 705 -15.20 -21.77 24.55
N GLN A 706 -16.37 -22.10 24.00
CA GLN A 706 -16.68 -23.48 23.64
C GLN A 706 -15.84 -23.83 22.40
N PHE A 707 -15.17 -24.97 22.47
CA PHE A 707 -14.40 -25.49 21.34
C PHE A 707 -14.34 -27.02 21.35
N THR A 708 -14.13 -27.57 20.17
CA THR A 708 -13.84 -29.00 19.96
C THR A 708 -12.64 -29.13 19.02
N GLN A 709 -11.83 -30.18 19.27
CA GLN A 709 -10.72 -30.54 18.39
C GLN A 709 -10.95 -31.91 17.78
N ARG A 710 -10.80 -32.03 16.46
CA ARG A 710 -10.82 -33.32 15.74
C ARG A 710 -9.59 -33.39 14.83
N GLY A 711 -8.62 -34.20 15.22
CA GLY A 711 -7.34 -34.25 14.54
C GLY A 711 -6.68 -32.87 14.49
N ARG A 712 -6.46 -32.36 13.30
CA ARG A 712 -5.88 -31.01 13.06
C ARG A 712 -6.92 -29.89 13.02
N GLU A 713 -8.18 -30.17 13.07
CA GLU A 713 -9.22 -29.14 13.05
C GLU A 713 -9.64 -28.73 14.46
N LEU A 714 -9.56 -27.45 14.74
CA LEU A 714 -10.07 -26.82 15.94
C LEU A 714 -11.31 -25.98 15.58
N HIS A 715 -12.45 -26.34 16.16
CA HIS A 715 -13.71 -25.61 16.02
C HIS A 715 -13.94 -24.76 17.26
N VAL A 716 -14.13 -23.46 17.10
CA VAL A 716 -14.31 -22.49 18.19
C VAL A 716 -15.58 -21.68 17.95
N ILE A 717 -16.41 -21.54 18.97
CA ILE A 717 -17.60 -20.68 18.94
C ILE A 717 -17.23 -19.32 19.55
N VAL A 718 -17.41 -18.27 18.76
CA VAL A 718 -17.29 -16.88 19.17
C VAL A 718 -18.70 -16.28 19.27
N PRO A 719 -19.25 -16.06 20.45
CA PRO A 719 -20.68 -15.73 20.60
C PRO A 719 -21.08 -14.37 20.04
N SER A 720 -20.19 -13.39 20.08
CA SER A 720 -20.45 -12.04 19.55
C SER A 720 -19.14 -11.28 19.35
N ILE A 721 -19.12 -10.35 18.41
CA ILE A 721 -17.99 -9.46 18.13
C ILE A 721 -18.52 -8.03 18.04
N LEU A 722 -18.06 -7.14 18.91
CA LEU A 722 -18.40 -5.70 18.83
C LEU A 722 -17.53 -5.00 17.79
N ASP A 723 -16.24 -4.87 18.07
CA ASP A 723 -15.22 -4.26 17.19
C ASP A 723 -14.21 -5.30 16.70
N HIS A 724 -13.57 -6.00 17.62
CA HIS A 724 -12.47 -6.91 17.35
C HIS A 724 -12.44 -8.04 18.38
N GLU A 725 -12.46 -9.27 17.91
CA GLU A 725 -12.17 -10.44 18.75
C GLU A 725 -10.93 -11.17 18.22
N VAL A 726 -10.14 -11.71 19.13
CA VAL A 726 -8.98 -12.54 18.81
C VAL A 726 -9.14 -13.90 19.44
N VAL A 727 -9.27 -14.92 18.60
CA VAL A 727 -9.20 -16.31 19.04
C VAL A 727 -7.72 -16.67 19.17
N ALA A 728 -7.22 -16.71 20.40
CA ALA A 728 -5.83 -17.06 20.71
C ALA A 728 -5.72 -18.53 21.10
N VAL A 729 -4.82 -19.26 20.46
CA VAL A 729 -4.57 -20.70 20.67
C VAL A 729 -3.13 -20.89 21.06
N ASP A 730 -2.88 -21.20 22.33
CA ASP A 730 -1.54 -21.62 22.79
C ASP A 730 -1.27 -23.06 22.29
N LEU A 731 -0.08 -23.30 21.77
CA LEU A 731 0.37 -24.57 21.23
C LEU A 731 1.45 -25.18 22.15
N VAL A 732 1.38 -26.48 22.38
CA VAL A 732 2.31 -27.29 23.18
C VAL A 732 2.90 -28.45 22.39
#